data_2e477a6bc2329bccda1733988b822822
#
_entry.id   2e477a6bc2329bccda1733988b822822
#
_cell.length_a   1.000
_cell.length_b   1.000
_cell.length_c   1.000
_cell.angle_alpha   90.00
_cell.angle_beta   90.00
_cell.angle_gamma   90.00
#
_symmetry.space_group_name_H-M   'P 1'
#
loop_
_entity.id
_entity.type
_entity.pdbx_description
1 polymer ?
#
loop_
_entity_poly.entity_id
_entity_poly.type
_entity_poly.pdbx_seq_one_letter_code
_entity_poly.pdbx_strand_id
1 'polypeptide(L)'
;MTCQICDGYYGDSGQPQTIPGSLPDIVLVTDVARDPEWVRDVWELPATPIVVPALGVGTWSRPTAEHAHECGRHRLIPALRGRRAVAAGPTATAALLGPGRHSLGRWHGSVMPVPGISTESRRERLTGAYMARAGLHPAEVDTHYRGVVGAREAMDLLSGAVSAAWDLETDGLDPRRGGGILCMSITLEGVSGTIETITITGDDIGRLARYGGWPADTAAHNGKYDQLQCLTRFRACPPVSWDTMLAEHLIDSEGPKGLKILGAKYLKVADWSVDVKNASSLPREVLYEYAAMDTTVTAGVRREQRCDERLLRDLLMPASNALTHTERNGVGLDRAGAEALRIELMDRAERITREVSEYGPCGTPREMSTLLYETLGLPVLERTDTGRPRVTGSILRRLDHPAAKLLAARQRIRKGISAFLTPWIRATAGEDDPRLYSTFRLAGTATGRLSSGGAEGSSGINLQQIPRDRRFKRLIMAREGYTLAELDYSQIELRVAAHLADERGMLDVYRSGGDIHTATAMAVSGKGSVDKTDRTRAKAVNFGFLYGMGAESFRDYARDSYGVLLTDDEAVDYRRRFFERYPALPVWHKKVKARAARDGYVETLFGRRRYLDGLKYGGGAVKGMALRQAVNTSVQSVASDMMILALGLIHRLIVCGPYDARIVATVHDSVLLEVAEDGAENVARKAQYIMEHLPLSRFGVKLSVPIEAGLSMGRRWGEMEEL
;
A
#
# COMPACT_ATOMS: atom_id res chain seq x y z
N MET A 1 -37.06 -26.51 13.86
CA MET A 1 -36.30 -27.04 12.71
C MET A 1 -34.88 -27.32 13.18
N THR A 2 -34.46 -28.56 13.11
CA THR A 2 -33.08 -28.95 13.44
C THR A 2 -32.16 -28.55 12.31
N CYS A 3 -31.12 -27.78 12.59
CA CYS A 3 -30.12 -27.41 11.59
C CYS A 3 -29.14 -28.57 11.42
N GLN A 4 -29.29 -29.36 10.35
CA GLN A 4 -28.42 -30.49 10.04
C GLN A 4 -26.92 -30.20 10.05
N ILE A 5 -26.53 -28.93 9.87
CA ILE A 5 -25.13 -28.47 9.89
C ILE A 5 -24.56 -28.41 11.30
N CYS A 6 -25.38 -28.06 12.30
CA CYS A 6 -24.94 -27.87 13.68
C CYS A 6 -25.07 -29.15 14.54
N ASP A 7 -25.88 -30.11 14.11
CA ASP A 7 -26.18 -31.34 14.90
C ASP A 7 -24.94 -32.23 15.09
N GLY A 8 -23.99 -32.24 14.18
CA GLY A 8 -22.78 -33.05 14.28
C GLY A 8 -21.68 -32.48 15.20
N TYR A 9 -21.77 -31.21 15.65
CA TYR A 9 -20.71 -30.57 16.40
C TYR A 9 -20.95 -30.45 17.93
N TYR A 10 -22.20 -30.27 18.34
CA TYR A 10 -22.54 -30.05 19.75
C TYR A 10 -22.83 -31.34 20.55
N GLY A 11 -22.85 -32.52 19.90
CA GLY A 11 -23.18 -33.79 20.51
C GLY A 11 -24.56 -33.77 21.22
N ASP A 12 -24.97 -34.89 21.81
CA ASP A 12 -26.25 -35.02 22.54
C ASP A 12 -26.35 -34.11 23.78
N SER A 13 -25.23 -33.53 24.28
CA SER A 13 -25.20 -32.69 25.47
C SER A 13 -25.40 -31.20 25.25
N GLY A 14 -25.22 -30.69 24.02
CA GLY A 14 -25.33 -29.27 23.69
C GLY A 14 -24.37 -28.32 24.43
N GLN A 15 -23.29 -28.82 25.02
CA GLN A 15 -22.37 -28.08 25.87
C GLN A 15 -21.04 -27.83 25.13
N PRO A 16 -20.50 -26.59 25.15
CA PRO A 16 -19.14 -26.35 24.71
C PRO A 16 -18.13 -27.03 25.63
N GLN A 17 -17.09 -27.65 25.09
CA GLN A 17 -16.02 -28.24 25.91
C GLN A 17 -15.29 -27.13 26.69
N THR A 18 -15.24 -27.27 28.01
CA THR A 18 -14.48 -26.37 28.89
C THR A 18 -13.06 -26.86 29.03
N ILE A 19 -12.08 -26.00 28.80
CA ILE A 19 -10.66 -26.30 29.01
C ILE A 19 -10.19 -25.65 30.30
N PRO A 20 -9.48 -26.39 31.18
CA PRO A 20 -8.92 -25.83 32.40
C PRO A 20 -7.99 -24.64 32.13
N GLY A 21 -8.13 -23.54 32.90
CA GLY A 21 -7.31 -22.33 32.74
C GLY A 21 -7.85 -21.28 31.78
N SER A 22 -9.05 -21.45 31.20
CA SER A 22 -9.73 -20.44 30.39
C SER A 22 -10.24 -19.26 31.23
N LEU A 23 -10.37 -18.08 30.60
CA LEU A 23 -11.03 -16.92 31.22
C LEU A 23 -12.50 -17.28 31.53
N PRO A 24 -12.93 -17.36 32.82
CA PRO A 24 -14.17 -18.04 33.19
C PRO A 24 -15.44 -17.34 32.69
N ASP A 25 -15.39 -16.05 32.45
CA ASP A 25 -16.56 -15.23 32.14
C ASP A 25 -16.65 -14.78 30.67
N ILE A 26 -15.69 -15.18 29.84
CA ILE A 26 -15.60 -14.74 28.43
C ILE A 26 -15.42 -15.93 27.51
N VAL A 27 -16.22 -15.98 26.46
CA VAL A 27 -16.19 -17.02 25.42
C VAL A 27 -15.78 -16.37 24.09
N LEU A 28 -14.77 -16.93 23.43
CA LEU A 28 -14.39 -16.55 22.09
C LEU A 28 -15.17 -17.39 21.06
N VAL A 29 -15.96 -16.73 20.23
CA VAL A 29 -16.69 -17.35 19.14
C VAL A 29 -15.98 -17.05 17.82
N THR A 30 -15.65 -18.09 17.04
CA THR A 30 -14.89 -17.99 15.79
C THR A 30 -15.69 -18.49 14.61
N ASP A 31 -15.35 -18.02 13.39
CA ASP A 31 -16.02 -18.45 12.14
C ASP A 31 -15.83 -19.95 11.87
N VAL A 32 -14.70 -20.50 12.29
CA VAL A 32 -14.35 -21.93 12.13
C VAL A 32 -13.75 -22.47 13.43
N ALA A 33 -13.79 -23.79 13.61
CA ALA A 33 -13.14 -24.44 14.75
C ALA A 33 -11.64 -24.11 14.82
N ARG A 34 -11.17 -23.72 16.01
CA ARG A 34 -9.76 -23.40 16.27
C ARG A 34 -9.33 -24.05 17.59
N ASP A 35 -8.08 -24.50 17.63
CA ASP A 35 -7.45 -24.92 18.86
C ASP A 35 -7.31 -23.74 19.82
N PRO A 36 -7.84 -23.83 21.05
CA PRO A 36 -7.76 -22.76 22.03
C PRO A 36 -6.32 -22.35 22.41
N GLU A 37 -5.38 -23.30 22.49
CA GLU A 37 -3.99 -23.00 22.77
C GLU A 37 -3.36 -22.24 21.61
N TRP A 38 -3.63 -22.66 20.38
CA TRP A 38 -3.21 -21.95 19.19
C TRP A 38 -3.75 -20.51 19.15
N VAL A 39 -5.03 -20.28 19.52
CA VAL A 39 -5.63 -18.94 19.60
C VAL A 39 -4.93 -18.09 20.65
N ARG A 40 -4.67 -18.68 21.85
CA ARG A 40 -3.91 -17.98 22.90
C ARG A 40 -2.58 -17.50 22.39
N ASP A 41 -1.81 -18.37 21.73
CA ASP A 41 -0.46 -18.08 21.26
C ASP A 41 -0.46 -17.08 20.09
N VAL A 42 -1.40 -17.21 19.16
CA VAL A 42 -1.53 -16.31 17.99
C VAL A 42 -2.02 -14.93 18.40
N TRP A 43 -2.90 -14.83 19.40
CA TRP A 43 -3.41 -13.56 19.90
C TRP A 43 -2.63 -13.05 21.12
N GLU A 44 -1.61 -13.81 21.57
CA GLU A 44 -0.79 -13.47 22.74
C GLU A 44 -1.66 -13.19 23.99
N LEU A 45 -2.70 -13.98 24.20
CA LEU A 45 -3.62 -13.82 25.33
C LEU A 45 -2.97 -14.31 26.62
N PRO A 46 -3.26 -13.69 27.78
CA PRO A 46 -2.69 -14.08 29.07
C PRO A 46 -3.18 -15.47 29.57
N ALA A 47 -4.32 -15.93 29.06
CA ALA A 47 -4.88 -17.23 29.39
C ALA A 47 -5.54 -17.86 28.15
N THR A 48 -5.70 -19.21 28.18
CA THR A 48 -6.36 -19.95 27.10
C THR A 48 -7.86 -19.66 27.12
N PRO A 49 -8.46 -19.11 26.03
CA PRO A 49 -9.89 -18.84 26.01
C PRO A 49 -10.72 -20.10 25.76
N ILE A 50 -11.99 -20.07 26.08
CA ILE A 50 -12.96 -21.03 25.56
C ILE A 50 -13.28 -20.64 24.13
N VAL A 51 -12.94 -21.49 23.15
CA VAL A 51 -13.20 -21.24 21.75
C VAL A 51 -14.39 -22.06 21.27
N VAL A 52 -15.40 -21.38 20.72
CA VAL A 52 -16.59 -22.01 20.19
C VAL A 52 -16.77 -21.60 18.73
N PRO A 53 -16.87 -22.54 17.79
CA PRO A 53 -17.16 -22.17 16.39
C PRO A 53 -18.62 -21.70 16.27
N ALA A 54 -18.84 -20.66 15.46
CA ALA A 54 -20.16 -20.09 15.21
C ALA A 54 -21.11 -21.07 14.50
N LEU A 55 -20.54 -21.92 13.65
CA LEU A 55 -21.24 -22.99 12.92
C LEU A 55 -20.45 -24.29 13.01
N GLY A 56 -21.14 -25.42 12.94
CA GLY A 56 -20.52 -26.74 12.95
C GLY A 56 -19.55 -26.95 11.76
N VAL A 57 -18.54 -27.79 11.99
CA VAL A 57 -17.51 -28.09 10.98
C VAL A 57 -18.11 -28.93 9.85
N GLY A 58 -18.15 -28.39 8.63
CA GLY A 58 -18.56 -29.10 7.42
C GLY A 58 -17.99 -28.43 6.16
N THR A 59 -17.86 -29.19 5.09
CA THR A 59 -17.27 -28.77 3.81
C THR A 59 -18.20 -27.89 2.95
N TRP A 60 -18.93 -26.95 3.53
CA TRP A 60 -20.01 -26.24 2.86
C TRP A 60 -19.62 -24.82 2.41
N SER A 61 -20.32 -24.36 1.38
CA SER A 61 -20.28 -22.96 0.92
C SER A 61 -20.58 -21.99 2.08
N ARG A 62 -19.95 -20.83 2.11
CA ARG A 62 -20.12 -19.80 3.17
C ARG A 62 -21.61 -19.56 3.44
N PRO A 63 -22.09 -19.71 4.71
CA PRO A 63 -23.46 -19.46 5.04
C PRO A 63 -23.82 -17.99 4.86
N THR A 64 -25.10 -17.68 4.60
CA THR A 64 -25.57 -16.30 4.63
C THR A 64 -25.54 -15.76 6.06
N ALA A 65 -25.44 -14.44 6.24
CA ALA A 65 -25.48 -13.81 7.56
C ALA A 65 -26.80 -14.11 8.31
N GLU A 66 -27.92 -14.20 7.58
CA GLU A 66 -29.23 -14.57 8.14
C GLU A 66 -29.24 -15.99 8.68
N HIS A 67 -28.70 -16.95 7.91
CA HIS A 67 -28.58 -18.33 8.36
C HIS A 67 -27.68 -18.47 9.59
N ALA A 68 -26.53 -17.76 9.61
CA ALA A 68 -25.65 -17.75 10.77
C ALA A 68 -26.36 -17.18 12.02
N HIS A 69 -27.15 -16.13 11.87
CA HIS A 69 -27.91 -15.52 12.96
C HIS A 69 -28.99 -16.47 13.50
N GLU A 70 -29.74 -17.13 12.64
CA GLU A 70 -30.78 -18.07 13.04
C GLU A 70 -30.18 -19.26 13.83
N CYS A 71 -29.10 -19.85 13.36
CA CYS A 71 -28.34 -20.85 14.10
C CYS A 71 -27.83 -20.31 15.44
N GLY A 72 -27.28 -19.09 15.46
CA GLY A 72 -26.79 -18.45 16.69
C GLY A 72 -27.89 -18.29 17.74
N ARG A 73 -29.06 -17.81 17.34
CA ARG A 73 -30.21 -17.64 18.24
C ARG A 73 -30.67 -18.94 18.88
N HIS A 74 -30.74 -20.02 18.13
CA HIS A 74 -31.31 -21.26 18.59
C HIS A 74 -30.33 -22.13 19.38
N ARG A 75 -29.02 -22.01 19.13
CA ARG A 75 -28.04 -22.92 19.73
C ARG A 75 -26.91 -22.20 20.48
N LEU A 76 -26.29 -21.20 19.87
CA LEU A 76 -25.09 -20.56 20.40
C LEU A 76 -25.42 -19.63 21.57
N ILE A 77 -26.40 -18.73 21.42
CA ILE A 77 -26.80 -17.80 22.50
C ILE A 77 -27.26 -18.53 23.75
N PRO A 78 -28.12 -19.57 23.69
CA PRO A 78 -28.45 -20.36 24.87
C PRO A 78 -27.24 -21.07 25.48
N ALA A 79 -26.29 -21.56 24.68
CA ALA A 79 -25.07 -22.22 25.16
C ALA A 79 -24.12 -21.27 25.91
N LEU A 80 -24.15 -20.00 25.62
CA LEU A 80 -23.34 -18.98 26.32
C LEU A 80 -23.84 -18.70 27.75
N ARG A 81 -25.08 -19.04 28.08
CA ARG A 81 -25.67 -18.90 29.43
C ARG A 81 -25.43 -17.52 30.06
N GLY A 82 -25.58 -16.45 29.31
CA GLY A 82 -25.38 -15.06 29.75
C GLY A 82 -23.93 -14.62 29.91
N ARG A 83 -22.94 -15.44 29.50
CA ARG A 83 -21.52 -15.01 29.46
C ARG A 83 -21.29 -13.96 28.40
N ARG A 84 -20.27 -13.13 28.61
CA ARG A 84 -19.77 -12.20 27.59
C ARG A 84 -19.05 -12.97 26.47
N ALA A 85 -19.21 -12.55 25.24
CA ALA A 85 -18.63 -13.22 24.09
C ALA A 85 -17.83 -12.24 23.19
N VAL A 86 -16.66 -12.67 22.74
CA VAL A 86 -15.91 -12.01 21.69
C VAL A 86 -16.18 -12.75 20.38
N ALA A 87 -16.80 -12.07 19.42
CA ALA A 87 -17.16 -12.64 18.12
C ALA A 87 -16.04 -12.34 17.08
N ALA A 88 -15.23 -13.34 16.75
CA ALA A 88 -14.11 -13.21 15.83
C ALA A 88 -14.51 -13.59 14.39
N GLY A 89 -14.75 -12.60 13.57
CA GLY A 89 -15.10 -12.70 12.16
C GLY A 89 -16.57 -12.43 11.84
N PRO A 90 -16.90 -12.29 10.56
CA PRO A 90 -18.22 -11.88 10.11
C PRO A 90 -19.32 -12.91 10.42
N THR A 91 -19.02 -14.21 10.30
CA THR A 91 -19.98 -15.28 10.58
C THR A 91 -20.29 -15.37 12.08
N ALA A 92 -19.26 -15.27 12.94
CA ALA A 92 -19.41 -15.25 14.38
C ALA A 92 -20.21 -14.02 14.84
N THR A 93 -19.92 -12.84 14.26
CA THR A 93 -20.66 -11.61 14.54
C THR A 93 -22.12 -11.73 14.13
N ALA A 94 -22.41 -12.22 12.93
CA ALA A 94 -23.78 -12.42 12.45
C ALA A 94 -24.55 -13.44 13.30
N ALA A 95 -23.89 -14.49 13.77
CA ALA A 95 -24.50 -15.52 14.64
C ALA A 95 -24.97 -14.93 15.98
N LEU A 96 -24.23 -13.96 16.54
CA LEU A 96 -24.51 -13.40 17.86
C LEU A 96 -25.30 -12.10 17.83
N LEU A 97 -25.06 -11.23 16.87
CA LEU A 97 -25.66 -9.88 16.77
C LEU A 97 -26.66 -9.74 15.63
N GLY A 98 -26.74 -10.71 14.72
CA GLY A 98 -27.55 -10.62 13.52
C GLY A 98 -26.84 -10.01 12.33
N PRO A 99 -27.50 -10.01 11.14
CA PRO A 99 -26.96 -9.38 9.93
C PRO A 99 -26.91 -7.86 10.10
N GLY A 100 -25.82 -7.24 9.70
CA GLY A 100 -25.62 -5.80 9.77
C GLY A 100 -24.16 -5.39 9.92
N ARG A 101 -23.95 -4.06 10.06
CA ARG A 101 -22.63 -3.50 10.36
C ARG A 101 -22.54 -3.24 11.86
N HIS A 102 -21.51 -3.81 12.49
CA HIS A 102 -21.25 -3.64 13.93
C HIS A 102 -19.87 -3.04 14.13
N SER A 103 -19.72 -2.14 15.11
CA SER A 103 -18.44 -1.52 15.43
C SER A 103 -17.49 -2.56 16.04
N LEU A 104 -16.34 -2.78 15.39
CA LEU A 104 -15.34 -3.75 15.85
C LEU A 104 -14.67 -3.26 17.14
N GLY A 105 -14.41 -4.18 18.06
CA GLY A 105 -13.77 -3.87 19.34
C GLY A 105 -14.67 -3.18 20.36
N ARG A 106 -15.95 -2.94 20.07
CA ARG A 106 -16.92 -2.31 20.95
C ARG A 106 -17.95 -3.32 21.45
N TRP A 107 -18.33 -3.22 22.72
CA TRP A 107 -19.38 -4.08 23.28
C TRP A 107 -20.76 -3.69 22.77
N HIS A 108 -21.48 -4.65 22.19
CA HIS A 108 -22.89 -4.58 21.85
C HIS A 108 -23.65 -5.48 22.83
N GLY A 109 -24.07 -4.94 23.99
CA GLY A 109 -24.55 -5.76 25.09
C GLY A 109 -23.44 -6.67 25.66
N SER A 110 -23.63 -7.98 25.58
CA SER A 110 -22.65 -8.99 26.01
C SER A 110 -21.74 -9.51 24.91
N VAL A 111 -21.78 -8.92 23.68
CA VAL A 111 -21.01 -9.36 22.51
C VAL A 111 -20.12 -8.26 22.00
N MET A 112 -18.86 -8.57 21.75
CA MET A 112 -17.88 -7.67 21.11
C MET A 112 -17.36 -8.27 19.81
N PRO A 113 -17.71 -7.72 18.64
CA PRO A 113 -17.18 -8.17 17.37
C PRO A 113 -15.72 -7.72 17.20
N VAL A 114 -14.89 -8.61 16.67
CA VAL A 114 -13.49 -8.32 16.28
C VAL A 114 -13.20 -8.97 14.92
N PRO A 115 -12.15 -8.53 14.18
CA PRO A 115 -11.73 -9.21 12.97
C PRO A 115 -11.45 -10.69 13.21
N GLY A 116 -11.67 -11.50 12.16
CA GLY A 116 -11.44 -12.94 12.20
C GLY A 116 -9.99 -13.34 12.48
N ILE A 117 -9.80 -14.54 12.98
CA ILE A 117 -8.48 -15.12 13.19
C ILE A 117 -7.97 -15.66 11.84
N SER A 118 -6.97 -14.99 11.24
CA SER A 118 -6.38 -15.37 9.98
C SER A 118 -4.93 -15.82 10.15
N THR A 119 -4.57 -16.95 9.56
CA THR A 119 -3.18 -17.42 9.48
C THR A 119 -2.42 -16.81 8.32
N GLU A 120 -3.13 -16.28 7.32
CA GLU A 120 -2.56 -15.72 6.10
C GLU A 120 -2.32 -14.21 6.22
N SER A 121 -3.20 -13.51 6.93
CA SER A 121 -3.14 -12.07 7.11
C SER A 121 -2.66 -11.69 8.52
N ARG A 122 -1.39 -11.25 8.63
CA ARG A 122 -0.84 -10.70 9.86
C ARG A 122 -1.66 -9.52 10.38
N ARG A 123 -2.07 -8.63 9.48
CA ARG A 123 -2.86 -7.45 9.82
C ARG A 123 -4.17 -7.80 10.51
N GLU A 124 -4.95 -8.73 9.95
CA GLU A 124 -6.24 -9.13 10.52
C GLU A 124 -6.06 -9.79 11.90
N ARG A 125 -5.09 -10.69 12.00
CA ARG A 125 -4.78 -11.41 13.25
C ARG A 125 -4.42 -10.45 14.39
N LEU A 126 -3.50 -9.51 14.14
CA LEU A 126 -3.07 -8.53 15.14
C LEU A 126 -4.18 -7.53 15.46
N THR A 127 -4.96 -7.10 14.46
CA THR A 127 -6.13 -6.23 14.70
C THR A 127 -7.10 -6.89 15.66
N GLY A 128 -7.46 -8.16 15.41
CA GLY A 128 -8.33 -8.92 16.30
C GLY A 128 -7.79 -9.03 17.73
N ALA A 129 -6.51 -9.34 17.87
CA ALA A 129 -5.85 -9.46 19.17
C ALA A 129 -5.87 -8.14 19.96
N TYR A 130 -5.49 -7.04 19.32
CA TYR A 130 -5.43 -5.74 20.00
C TYR A 130 -6.80 -5.23 20.40
N MET A 131 -7.79 -5.32 19.51
CA MET A 131 -9.16 -4.91 19.80
C MET A 131 -9.82 -5.77 20.88
N ALA A 132 -9.57 -7.09 20.87
CA ALA A 132 -10.07 -7.99 21.90
C ALA A 132 -9.50 -7.62 23.28
N ARG A 133 -8.19 -7.41 23.39
CA ARG A 133 -7.55 -7.04 24.67
C ARG A 133 -8.06 -5.70 25.19
N ALA A 134 -8.16 -4.69 24.34
CA ALA A 134 -8.65 -3.37 24.74
C ALA A 134 -10.12 -3.41 25.16
N GLY A 135 -10.97 -4.16 24.46
CA GLY A 135 -12.37 -4.30 24.82
C GLY A 135 -12.60 -5.13 26.08
N LEU A 136 -11.71 -6.09 26.41
CA LEU A 136 -11.78 -6.89 27.64
C LEU A 136 -11.35 -6.10 28.87
N HIS A 137 -10.33 -5.29 28.74
CA HIS A 137 -9.72 -4.51 29.84
C HIS A 137 -9.44 -3.08 29.35
N PRO A 138 -10.49 -2.27 29.08
CA PRO A 138 -10.29 -0.92 28.54
C PRO A 138 -9.63 -0.04 29.59
N ALA A 139 -8.60 0.71 29.14
CA ALA A 139 -8.09 1.82 29.91
C ALA A 139 -8.98 3.04 29.70
N GLU A 140 -9.23 3.78 30.77
CA GLU A 140 -9.80 5.12 30.67
C GLU A 140 -8.71 6.09 30.21
N VAL A 141 -9.03 6.93 29.24
CA VAL A 141 -8.18 7.99 28.77
C VAL A 141 -8.86 9.32 29.06
N ASP A 142 -8.27 10.08 29.97
CA ASP A 142 -8.68 11.47 30.17
C ASP A 142 -8.09 12.32 29.05
N THR A 143 -8.93 12.96 28.28
CA THR A 143 -8.51 13.87 27.20
C THR A 143 -8.02 15.22 27.75
N HIS A 144 -8.28 15.53 29.03
CA HIS A 144 -8.03 16.87 29.60
C HIS A 144 -8.54 17.98 28.68
N TYR A 145 -9.74 17.78 28.12
CA TYR A 145 -10.30 18.63 27.10
C TYR A 145 -10.78 19.95 27.70
N ARG A 146 -10.13 21.05 27.31
CA ARG A 146 -10.43 22.40 27.79
C ARG A 146 -11.58 23.07 27.03
N GLY A 147 -11.77 22.73 25.75
CA GLY A 147 -12.78 23.34 24.90
C GLY A 147 -12.21 24.05 23.68
N VAL A 148 -13.04 24.91 23.08
CA VAL A 148 -12.67 25.73 21.92
C VAL A 148 -11.94 26.99 22.38
N VAL A 149 -10.75 27.25 21.83
CA VAL A 149 -9.96 28.43 22.13
C VAL A 149 -9.64 29.23 20.86
N GLY A 150 -9.30 30.51 21.00
CA GLY A 150 -8.86 31.35 19.89
C GLY A 150 -7.38 31.16 19.54
N ALA A 151 -6.98 31.58 18.32
CA ALA A 151 -5.62 31.39 17.82
C ALA A 151 -4.54 31.94 18.73
N ARG A 152 -4.77 33.12 19.37
CA ARG A 152 -3.78 33.74 20.24
C ARG A 152 -3.50 32.88 21.48
N GLU A 153 -4.54 32.42 22.14
CA GLU A 153 -4.42 31.55 23.31
C GLU A 153 -3.74 30.22 22.95
N ALA A 154 -4.10 29.63 21.79
CA ALA A 154 -3.46 28.40 21.29
C ALA A 154 -1.96 28.62 21.00
N MET A 155 -1.57 29.77 20.44
CA MET A 155 -0.14 30.13 20.22
C MET A 155 0.62 30.27 21.52
N ASP A 156 0.01 30.88 22.54
CA ASP A 156 0.61 31.01 23.86
C ASP A 156 0.83 29.64 24.52
N LEU A 157 -0.15 28.75 24.44
CA LEU A 157 -0.04 27.37 24.91
C LEU A 157 1.03 26.57 24.15
N LEU A 158 1.05 26.65 22.79
CA LEU A 158 2.05 25.99 21.96
C LEU A 158 3.48 26.44 22.29
N SER A 159 3.69 27.73 22.60
CA SER A 159 5.01 28.27 22.93
C SER A 159 5.57 27.70 24.24
N GLY A 160 4.71 27.28 25.17
CA GLY A 160 5.07 26.65 26.45
C GLY A 160 5.10 25.12 26.41
N ALA A 161 4.71 24.49 25.28
CA ALA A 161 4.65 23.07 25.17
C ALA A 161 5.99 22.45 24.74
N VAL A 162 6.31 21.27 25.27
CA VAL A 162 7.47 20.46 24.86
C VAL A 162 7.14 19.52 23.70
N SER A 163 5.87 19.09 23.62
CA SER A 163 5.35 18.30 22.50
C SER A 163 3.90 18.69 22.18
N ALA A 164 3.51 18.42 20.95
CA ALA A 164 2.11 18.58 20.51
C ALA A 164 1.70 17.41 19.61
N ALA A 165 0.40 17.07 19.63
CA ALA A 165 -0.21 16.22 18.61
C ALA A 165 -1.43 16.94 18.04
N TRP A 166 -1.61 16.94 16.72
CA TRP A 166 -2.70 17.64 16.07
C TRP A 166 -3.36 16.81 14.98
N ASP A 167 -4.63 17.09 14.72
CA ASP A 167 -5.47 16.42 13.76
C ASP A 167 -6.57 17.37 13.24
N LEU A 168 -7.13 17.10 12.08
CA LEU A 168 -8.22 17.86 11.46
C LEU A 168 -9.46 17.01 11.27
N GLU A 169 -10.62 17.58 11.59
CA GLU A 169 -11.88 17.07 11.10
C GLU A 169 -12.31 17.86 9.85
N THR A 170 -12.70 17.15 8.79
CA THR A 170 -12.98 17.75 7.49
C THR A 170 -14.31 17.28 6.91
N ASP A 171 -14.93 18.14 6.13
CA ASP A 171 -16.11 17.83 5.33
C ASP A 171 -15.71 17.45 3.91
N GLY A 172 -15.27 16.19 3.74
CA GLY A 172 -14.81 15.63 2.49
C GLY A 172 -13.30 15.37 2.43
N LEU A 173 -12.95 14.40 1.61
CA LEU A 173 -11.58 13.85 1.53
C LEU A 173 -10.64 14.65 0.59
N ASP A 174 -11.18 15.37 -0.39
CA ASP A 174 -10.38 16.12 -1.37
C ASP A 174 -10.49 17.62 -1.11
N PRO A 175 -9.42 18.30 -0.64
CA PRO A 175 -9.44 19.72 -0.34
C PRO A 175 -9.70 20.63 -1.54
N ARG A 176 -9.62 20.09 -2.78
CA ARG A 176 -9.84 20.82 -4.03
C ARG A 176 -11.31 20.80 -4.48
N ARG A 177 -12.13 19.91 -3.91
CA ARG A 177 -13.53 19.68 -4.31
C ARG A 177 -14.58 20.21 -3.34
N GLY A 178 -14.23 21.24 -2.58
CA GLY A 178 -15.17 21.98 -1.74
C GLY A 178 -15.32 21.47 -0.31
N GLY A 179 -14.56 20.46 0.13
CA GLY A 179 -14.52 20.05 1.53
C GLY A 179 -13.92 21.12 2.42
N GLY A 180 -14.60 21.47 3.52
CA GLY A 180 -14.12 22.43 4.53
C GLY A 180 -13.34 21.75 5.65
N ILE A 181 -12.45 22.49 6.32
CA ILE A 181 -11.93 22.08 7.62
C ILE A 181 -12.96 22.52 8.68
N LEU A 182 -13.46 21.55 9.42
CA LEU A 182 -14.49 21.77 10.45
C LEU A 182 -13.88 22.24 11.76
N CYS A 183 -12.80 21.56 12.19
CA CYS A 183 -12.00 21.94 13.35
C CYS A 183 -10.58 21.38 13.28
N MET A 184 -9.69 21.93 14.09
CA MET A 184 -8.37 21.40 14.39
C MET A 184 -8.33 21.09 15.90
N SER A 185 -8.00 19.87 16.27
CA SER A 185 -7.72 19.49 17.65
C SER A 185 -6.22 19.46 17.88
N ILE A 186 -5.79 19.85 19.09
CA ILE A 186 -4.39 19.85 19.48
C ILE A 186 -4.29 19.36 20.91
N THR A 187 -3.53 18.31 21.15
CA THR A 187 -3.11 17.87 22.48
C THR A 187 -1.70 18.34 22.74
N LEU A 188 -1.49 19.04 23.84
CA LEU A 188 -0.26 19.69 24.26
C LEU A 188 0.30 19.00 25.50
N GLU A 189 1.62 18.89 25.59
CA GLU A 189 2.32 18.45 26.78
C GLU A 189 3.27 19.56 27.24
N GLY A 190 3.06 20.07 28.44
CA GLY A 190 3.89 21.10 29.07
C GLY A 190 5.14 20.53 29.71
N VAL A 191 6.09 21.39 30.09
CA VAL A 191 7.36 21.02 30.75
C VAL A 191 7.14 20.21 32.05
N SER A 192 6.06 20.49 32.77
CA SER A 192 5.67 19.75 34.00
C SER A 192 5.04 18.38 33.74
N GLY A 193 4.87 17.97 32.48
CA GLY A 193 4.14 16.77 32.11
C GLY A 193 2.62 16.97 32.17
N THR A 194 2.12 18.20 32.33
CA THR A 194 0.68 18.51 32.21
C THR A 194 0.23 18.29 30.78
N ILE A 195 -0.90 17.60 30.62
CA ILE A 195 -1.52 17.38 29.32
C ILE A 195 -2.77 18.24 29.21
N GLU A 196 -2.98 18.89 28.10
CA GLU A 196 -4.15 19.70 27.81
C GLU A 196 -4.54 19.54 26.34
N THR A 197 -5.83 19.40 26.06
CA THR A 197 -6.36 19.29 24.70
C THR A 197 -7.31 20.42 24.41
N ILE A 198 -7.12 21.08 23.25
CA ILE A 198 -7.89 22.23 22.79
C ILE A 198 -8.41 21.99 21.38
N THR A 199 -9.48 22.71 21.03
CA THR A 199 -10.02 22.75 19.67
C THR A 199 -9.98 24.16 19.10
N ILE A 200 -9.63 24.28 17.83
CA ILE A 200 -9.58 25.54 17.08
C ILE A 200 -10.56 25.43 15.92
N THR A 201 -11.22 26.53 15.60
CA THR A 201 -12.24 26.58 14.53
C THR A 201 -12.09 27.79 13.62
N GLY A 202 -12.68 27.74 12.45
CA GLY A 202 -12.76 28.86 11.52
C GLY A 202 -11.39 29.39 11.04
N ASP A 203 -11.28 30.70 10.93
CA ASP A 203 -10.08 31.37 10.40
C ASP A 203 -8.86 31.24 11.30
N ASP A 204 -9.04 30.93 12.58
CA ASP A 204 -7.97 30.75 13.54
C ASP A 204 -7.09 29.52 13.20
N ILE A 205 -7.65 28.51 12.52
CA ILE A 205 -6.86 27.39 11.99
C ILE A 205 -5.81 27.90 11.01
N GLY A 206 -6.17 28.81 10.10
CA GLY A 206 -5.25 29.40 9.13
C GLY A 206 -4.15 30.26 9.77
N ARG A 207 -4.40 30.85 10.94
CA ARG A 207 -3.40 31.59 11.74
C ARG A 207 -2.41 30.61 12.35
N LEU A 208 -2.89 29.50 12.94
CA LEU A 208 -2.03 28.46 13.50
C LEU A 208 -1.24 27.71 12.44
N ALA A 209 -1.81 27.47 11.25
CA ALA A 209 -1.10 26.86 10.13
C ALA A 209 0.14 27.67 9.70
N ARG A 210 0.15 28.99 9.92
CA ARG A 210 1.27 29.89 9.62
C ARG A 210 2.17 30.16 10.84
N TYR A 211 1.79 29.69 12.01
CA TYR A 211 2.54 29.93 13.24
C TYR A 211 3.85 29.14 13.25
N GLY A 212 4.97 29.81 13.48
CA GLY A 212 6.30 29.20 13.49
C GLY A 212 6.76 28.66 14.85
N GLY A 213 5.97 28.86 15.92
CA GLY A 213 6.33 28.49 17.30
C GLY A 213 5.80 27.12 17.75
N TRP A 214 5.56 26.19 16.81
CA TRP A 214 5.21 24.81 17.15
C TRP A 214 6.39 24.08 17.83
N PRO A 215 6.13 23.16 18.78
CA PRO A 215 7.18 22.35 19.38
C PRO A 215 7.95 21.53 18.34
N ALA A 216 9.23 21.28 18.61
CA ALA A 216 10.06 20.44 17.74
C ALA A 216 9.55 18.98 17.65
N ASP A 217 8.95 18.47 18.74
CA ASP A 217 8.27 17.18 18.76
C ASP A 217 6.76 17.39 18.55
N THR A 218 6.38 17.44 17.28
CA THR A 218 4.98 17.58 16.84
C THR A 218 4.54 16.33 16.12
N ALA A 219 3.54 15.66 16.64
CA ALA A 219 3.01 14.40 16.12
C ALA A 219 1.69 14.57 15.37
N ALA A 220 1.43 13.66 14.44
CA ALA A 220 0.14 13.46 13.81
C ALA A 220 -0.05 11.98 13.47
N HIS A 221 -1.27 11.58 13.14
CA HIS A 221 -1.55 10.25 12.60
C HIS A 221 -1.97 10.35 11.13
N ASN A 222 -1.14 9.84 10.19
CA ASN A 222 -1.33 10.05 8.75
C ASN A 222 -1.37 11.56 8.39
N GLY A 223 -0.54 12.34 9.08
CA GLY A 223 -0.55 13.80 9.05
C GLY A 223 -0.28 14.44 7.69
N LYS A 224 0.17 13.64 6.71
CA LYS A 224 0.26 14.08 5.30
C LYS A 224 -1.11 14.50 4.76
N TYR A 225 -2.19 13.84 5.15
CA TYR A 225 -3.56 14.21 4.78
C TYR A 225 -3.91 15.60 5.32
N ASP A 226 -3.68 15.83 6.60
CA ASP A 226 -4.01 17.08 7.29
C ASP A 226 -3.15 18.25 6.79
N GLN A 227 -1.87 17.99 6.55
CA GLN A 227 -0.97 18.97 5.93
C GLN A 227 -1.45 19.34 4.51
N LEU A 228 -1.93 18.39 3.71
CA LEU A 228 -2.47 18.66 2.38
C LEU A 228 -3.72 19.56 2.44
N GLN A 229 -4.63 19.32 3.40
CA GLN A 229 -5.80 20.17 3.65
C GLN A 229 -5.37 21.60 3.97
N CYS A 230 -4.46 21.76 4.93
CA CYS A 230 -3.94 23.08 5.33
C CYS A 230 -3.20 23.79 4.17
N LEU A 231 -2.28 23.09 3.50
CA LEU A 231 -1.50 23.67 2.39
C LEU A 231 -2.37 24.11 1.23
N THR A 232 -3.42 23.37 0.93
CA THR A 232 -4.33 23.73 -0.18
C THR A 232 -5.13 24.97 0.17
N ARG A 233 -5.65 25.07 1.40
CA ARG A 233 -6.53 26.16 1.83
C ARG A 233 -5.77 27.41 2.30
N PHE A 234 -4.72 27.23 3.09
CA PHE A 234 -4.02 28.34 3.75
C PHE A 234 -2.62 28.62 3.18
N ARG A 235 -2.13 27.80 2.24
CA ARG A 235 -0.76 27.84 1.71
C ARG A 235 0.33 27.65 2.77
N ALA A 236 -0.03 27.15 3.92
CA ALA A 236 0.82 26.84 5.06
C ALA A 236 0.23 25.65 5.82
N CYS A 237 1.02 24.94 6.58
CA CYS A 237 0.56 23.85 7.43
C CYS A 237 1.42 23.78 8.71
N PRO A 238 0.87 23.24 9.82
CA PRO A 238 1.66 22.90 10.98
C PRO A 238 2.74 21.86 10.64
N PRO A 239 3.88 21.85 11.37
CA PRO A 239 4.88 20.83 11.18
C PRO A 239 4.38 19.46 11.65
N VAL A 240 4.95 18.40 11.10
CA VAL A 240 4.86 17.04 11.61
C VAL A 240 6.26 16.45 11.64
N SER A 241 6.80 16.23 12.84
CA SER A 241 8.11 15.60 13.03
C SER A 241 8.00 14.11 13.32
N TRP A 242 6.80 13.65 13.68
CA TRP A 242 6.48 12.27 13.96
C TRP A 242 5.08 11.90 13.44
N ASP A 243 5.03 11.02 12.46
CA ASP A 243 3.76 10.42 12.02
C ASP A 243 3.63 9.03 12.62
N THR A 244 2.61 8.81 13.46
CA THR A 244 2.42 7.55 14.19
C THR A 244 2.07 6.39 13.25
N MET A 245 1.48 6.63 12.08
CA MET A 245 1.27 5.60 11.05
C MET A 245 2.58 5.19 10.40
N LEU A 246 3.46 6.13 10.08
CA LEU A 246 4.78 5.87 9.50
C LEU A 246 5.73 5.21 10.50
N ALA A 247 5.71 5.63 11.77
CA ALA A 247 6.44 4.98 12.85
C ALA A 247 6.01 3.52 13.01
N GLU A 248 4.69 3.25 13.01
CA GLU A 248 4.17 1.89 13.08
C GLU A 248 4.58 1.05 11.86
N HIS A 249 4.66 1.66 10.69
CA HIS A 249 5.13 0.98 9.49
C HIS A 249 6.61 0.55 9.58
N LEU A 250 7.45 1.28 10.30
CA LEU A 250 8.82 0.88 10.60
C LEU A 250 8.88 -0.24 11.64
N ILE A 251 7.97 -0.22 12.63
CA ILE A 251 7.88 -1.25 13.67
C ILE A 251 7.36 -2.56 13.07
N ASP A 252 6.27 -2.48 12.30
CA ASP A 252 5.63 -3.63 11.64
C ASP A 252 5.00 -3.23 10.29
N SER A 253 5.73 -3.50 9.21
CA SER A 253 5.31 -3.11 7.86
C SER A 253 4.03 -3.80 7.38
N GLU A 254 3.70 -4.98 7.89
CA GLU A 254 2.48 -5.75 7.54
C GLU A 254 1.37 -5.64 8.60
N GLY A 255 1.68 -5.11 9.78
CA GLY A 255 0.74 -4.91 10.86
C GLY A 255 -0.33 -3.85 10.60
N PRO A 256 -1.35 -3.80 11.45
CA PRO A 256 -2.37 -2.75 11.38
C PRO A 256 -1.79 -1.40 11.81
N LYS A 257 -2.24 -0.32 11.15
CA LYS A 257 -1.67 1.03 11.31
C LYS A 257 -2.71 2.12 11.60
N GLY A 258 -4.01 1.78 11.61
CA GLY A 258 -5.06 2.77 11.91
C GLY A 258 -5.05 3.21 13.37
N LEU A 259 -5.32 4.49 13.65
CA LEU A 259 -5.24 5.08 14.98
C LEU A 259 -6.02 4.33 16.05
N LYS A 260 -7.25 3.91 15.75
CA LYS A 260 -8.11 3.15 16.69
C LYS A 260 -7.43 1.84 17.13
N ILE A 261 -6.74 1.18 16.21
CA ILE A 261 -6.03 -0.08 16.49
C ILE A 261 -4.72 0.19 17.23
N LEU A 262 -4.03 1.28 16.91
CA LEU A 262 -2.83 1.68 17.65
C LEU A 262 -3.17 2.11 19.09
N GLY A 263 -4.28 2.81 19.29
CA GLY A 263 -4.82 3.09 20.62
C GLY A 263 -5.10 1.81 21.42
N ALA A 264 -5.73 0.83 20.79
CA ALA A 264 -5.95 -0.48 21.40
C ALA A 264 -4.63 -1.23 21.69
N LYS A 265 -3.66 -1.17 20.79
CA LYS A 265 -2.36 -1.82 20.92
C LYS A 265 -1.53 -1.25 22.07
N TYR A 266 -1.32 0.04 22.07
CA TYR A 266 -0.37 0.72 22.96
C TYR A 266 -0.99 1.18 24.27
N LEU A 267 -2.25 1.66 24.20
CA LEU A 267 -2.90 2.34 25.32
C LEU A 267 -4.07 1.55 25.91
N LYS A 268 -4.43 0.40 25.30
CA LYS A 268 -5.59 -0.42 25.68
C LYS A 268 -6.92 0.35 25.63
N VAL A 269 -7.01 1.38 24.81
CA VAL A 269 -8.24 2.17 24.65
C VAL A 269 -9.23 1.37 23.80
N ALA A 270 -10.47 1.27 24.26
CA ALA A 270 -11.56 0.70 23.48
C ALA A 270 -11.88 1.61 22.26
N ASP A 271 -12.59 1.06 21.26
CA ASP A 271 -12.99 1.83 20.08
C ASP A 271 -13.90 2.99 20.47
N TRP A 272 -13.51 4.22 20.06
CA TRP A 272 -14.24 5.46 20.27
C TRP A 272 -14.83 6.04 18.99
N SER A 273 -14.90 5.23 17.92
CA SER A 273 -15.41 5.68 16.62
C SER A 273 -16.85 6.22 16.71
N VAL A 274 -17.10 7.33 16.04
CA VAL A 274 -18.42 7.85 15.74
C VAL A 274 -18.67 7.76 14.23
N ASP A 275 -19.92 7.90 13.78
CA ASP A 275 -20.21 7.88 12.34
C ASP A 275 -19.83 9.22 11.69
N VAL A 276 -18.56 9.37 11.36
CA VAL A 276 -17.97 10.55 10.71
C VAL A 276 -18.20 10.64 9.20
N LYS A 277 -19.00 9.75 8.59
CA LYS A 277 -19.26 9.85 7.14
C LYS A 277 -19.91 11.16 6.73
N ASN A 278 -20.63 11.80 7.67
CA ASN A 278 -21.18 13.13 7.55
C ASN A 278 -20.76 13.96 8.78
N ALA A 279 -19.46 14.19 8.95
CA ALA A 279 -18.92 14.91 10.10
C ALA A 279 -19.59 16.27 10.32
N SER A 280 -19.94 16.98 9.23
CA SER A 280 -20.66 18.26 9.27
C SER A 280 -22.09 18.16 9.85
N SER A 281 -22.69 16.99 9.93
CA SER A 281 -24.01 16.77 10.52
C SER A 281 -23.99 16.40 12.01
N LEU A 282 -22.81 16.14 12.56
CA LEU A 282 -22.67 15.84 13.99
C LEU A 282 -22.85 17.10 14.84
N PRO A 283 -23.44 16.99 16.06
CA PRO A 283 -23.36 18.06 17.03
C PRO A 283 -21.89 18.45 17.28
N ARG A 284 -21.63 19.77 17.39
CA ARG A 284 -20.26 20.28 17.50
C ARG A 284 -19.53 19.71 18.71
N GLU A 285 -20.19 19.55 19.82
CA GLU A 285 -19.65 19.00 21.06
C GLU A 285 -19.16 17.57 20.82
N VAL A 286 -19.96 16.73 20.17
CA VAL A 286 -19.61 15.33 19.84
C VAL A 286 -18.42 15.28 18.89
N LEU A 287 -18.38 16.19 17.88
CA LEU A 287 -17.26 16.26 16.94
C LEU A 287 -15.96 16.68 17.63
N TYR A 288 -16.05 17.68 18.53
CA TYR A 288 -14.85 18.20 19.24
C TYR A 288 -14.31 17.20 20.27
N GLU A 289 -15.16 16.49 20.99
CA GLU A 289 -14.75 15.41 21.89
C GLU A 289 -14.12 14.25 21.14
N TYR A 290 -14.69 13.89 19.99
CA TYR A 290 -14.11 12.88 19.11
C TYR A 290 -12.72 13.29 18.60
N ALA A 291 -12.56 14.52 18.10
CA ALA A 291 -11.29 15.07 17.64
C ALA A 291 -10.26 15.18 18.79
N ALA A 292 -10.70 15.57 19.98
CA ALA A 292 -9.85 15.61 21.17
C ALA A 292 -9.33 14.23 21.56
N MET A 293 -10.16 13.20 21.44
CA MET A 293 -9.75 11.83 21.70
C MET A 293 -8.71 11.35 20.66
N ASP A 294 -8.88 11.68 19.37
CA ASP A 294 -7.93 11.32 18.32
C ASP A 294 -6.54 11.91 18.56
N THR A 295 -6.46 13.18 18.95
CA THR A 295 -5.16 13.84 19.25
C THR A 295 -4.56 13.35 20.57
N THR A 296 -5.36 13.11 21.61
CA THR A 296 -4.89 12.54 22.88
C THR A 296 -4.30 11.15 22.68
N VAL A 297 -4.99 10.30 21.92
CA VAL A 297 -4.48 8.95 21.59
C VAL A 297 -3.24 9.05 20.69
N THR A 298 -3.19 9.98 19.74
CA THR A 298 -2.01 10.21 18.90
C THR A 298 -0.80 10.58 19.74
N ALA A 299 -0.93 11.49 20.71
CA ALA A 299 0.13 11.84 21.65
C ALA A 299 0.57 10.66 22.51
N GLY A 300 -0.40 9.88 23.03
CA GLY A 300 -0.12 8.67 23.81
C GLY A 300 0.62 7.60 23.00
N VAL A 301 0.16 7.30 21.78
CA VAL A 301 0.81 6.36 20.87
C VAL A 301 2.22 6.82 20.51
N ARG A 302 2.45 8.13 20.26
CA ARG A 302 3.78 8.69 20.02
C ARG A 302 4.74 8.39 21.17
N ARG A 303 4.29 8.51 22.42
CA ARG A 303 5.10 8.23 23.62
C ARG A 303 5.50 6.76 23.74
N GLU A 304 4.63 5.87 23.33
CA GLU A 304 4.83 4.41 23.44
C GLU A 304 5.61 3.80 22.26
N GLN A 305 5.55 4.41 21.06
CA GLN A 305 6.23 3.89 19.90
C GLN A 305 7.75 3.95 20.02
N ARG A 306 8.42 2.84 19.69
CA ARG A 306 9.88 2.72 19.62
C ARG A 306 10.24 2.17 18.24
N CYS A 307 10.64 3.05 17.34
CA CYS A 307 11.12 2.71 16.00
C CYS A 307 12.53 3.26 15.79
N ASP A 308 13.14 2.96 14.64
CA ASP A 308 14.38 3.64 14.23
C ASP A 308 14.05 5.11 13.89
N GLU A 309 14.36 6.02 14.82
CA GLU A 309 14.10 7.46 14.69
C GLU A 309 14.83 8.08 13.50
N ARG A 310 16.01 7.56 13.14
CA ARG A 310 16.78 8.00 11.99
C ARG A 310 16.02 7.70 10.69
N LEU A 311 15.45 6.50 10.55
CA LEU A 311 14.60 6.17 9.40
C LEU A 311 13.33 7.01 9.37
N LEU A 312 12.74 7.30 10.52
CA LEU A 312 11.54 8.12 10.56
C LEU A 312 11.86 9.58 10.23
N ARG A 313 12.78 10.21 10.98
CA ARG A 313 13.04 11.66 10.92
C ARG A 313 13.86 12.08 9.71
N ASP A 314 14.85 11.26 9.28
CA ASP A 314 15.78 11.65 8.21
C ASP A 314 15.39 11.08 6.84
N LEU A 315 14.52 10.06 6.81
CA LEU A 315 14.08 9.42 5.57
C LEU A 315 12.58 9.65 5.31
N LEU A 316 11.69 9.19 6.20
CA LEU A 316 10.26 9.17 5.91
C LEU A 316 9.58 10.53 6.05
N MET A 317 9.91 11.32 7.10
CA MET A 317 9.26 12.62 7.30
C MET A 317 9.61 13.64 6.20
N PRO A 318 10.89 13.78 5.76
CA PRO A 318 11.20 14.63 4.61
C PRO A 318 10.49 14.21 3.33
N ALA A 319 10.39 12.89 3.08
CA ALA A 319 9.67 12.37 1.93
C ALA A 319 8.15 12.57 2.05
N SER A 320 7.57 12.42 3.24
CA SER A 320 6.15 12.72 3.51
C SER A 320 5.83 14.16 3.14
N ASN A 321 6.66 15.10 3.58
CA ASN A 321 6.53 16.51 3.23
C ASN A 321 6.65 16.74 1.70
N ALA A 322 7.65 16.13 1.05
CA ALA A 322 7.81 16.20 -0.41
C ALA A 322 6.56 15.69 -1.14
N LEU A 323 6.00 14.57 -0.68
CA LEU A 323 4.81 13.97 -1.27
C LEU A 323 3.55 14.82 -1.01
N THR A 324 3.41 15.47 0.13
CA THR A 324 2.33 16.42 0.40
C THR A 324 2.31 17.54 -0.64
N HIS A 325 3.49 18.13 -0.92
CA HIS A 325 3.62 19.14 -1.95
C HIS A 325 3.39 18.58 -3.37
N THR A 326 3.87 17.37 -3.66
CA THR A 326 3.63 16.69 -4.94
C THR A 326 2.13 16.47 -5.18
N GLU A 327 1.41 16.01 -4.17
CA GLU A 327 -0.05 15.81 -4.24
C GLU A 327 -0.81 17.12 -4.42
N ARG A 328 -0.33 18.21 -3.79
CA ARG A 328 -0.88 19.55 -3.99
C ARG A 328 -0.62 20.07 -5.40
N ASN A 329 0.57 19.86 -5.94
CA ASN A 329 0.98 20.37 -7.26
C ASN A 329 0.18 19.71 -8.38
N GLY A 330 -0.03 18.38 -8.32
CA GLY A 330 -0.58 17.60 -9.42
C GLY A 330 0.28 17.69 -10.69
N VAL A 331 -0.14 17.04 -11.76
CA VAL A 331 0.56 17.06 -13.06
C VAL A 331 -0.38 17.48 -14.17
N GLY A 332 0.08 18.33 -15.09
CA GLY A 332 -0.74 18.86 -16.18
C GLY A 332 -1.21 17.79 -17.15
N LEU A 333 -2.42 17.92 -17.66
CA LEU A 333 -3.05 17.03 -18.65
C LEU A 333 -3.46 17.78 -19.91
N ASP A 334 -3.06 17.27 -21.06
CA ASP A 334 -3.65 17.61 -22.36
C ASP A 334 -5.07 16.97 -22.45
N ARG A 335 -6.06 17.65 -21.92
CA ARG A 335 -7.44 17.15 -21.88
C ARG A 335 -8.01 16.94 -23.28
N ALA A 336 -7.77 17.88 -24.21
CA ALA A 336 -8.25 17.76 -25.59
C ALA A 336 -7.62 16.55 -26.29
N GLY A 337 -6.32 16.35 -26.11
CA GLY A 337 -5.62 15.16 -26.59
C GLY A 337 -6.15 13.87 -25.96
N ALA A 338 -6.52 13.88 -24.67
CA ALA A 338 -7.11 12.73 -24.00
C ALA A 338 -8.50 12.37 -24.56
N GLU A 339 -9.35 13.37 -24.86
CA GLU A 339 -10.64 13.17 -25.51
C GLU A 339 -10.49 12.62 -26.92
N ALA A 340 -9.55 13.16 -27.72
CA ALA A 340 -9.24 12.67 -29.05
C ALA A 340 -8.75 11.22 -29.04
N LEU A 341 -7.80 10.90 -28.14
CA LEU A 341 -7.31 9.54 -28.00
C LEU A 341 -8.39 8.56 -27.54
N ARG A 342 -9.31 9.00 -26.67
CA ARG A 342 -10.45 8.16 -26.24
C ARG A 342 -11.34 7.79 -27.42
N ILE A 343 -11.65 8.75 -28.30
CA ILE A 343 -12.48 8.52 -29.50
C ILE A 343 -11.76 7.54 -30.44
N GLU A 344 -10.46 7.79 -30.76
CA GLU A 344 -9.64 6.90 -31.60
C GLU A 344 -9.64 5.46 -31.09
N LEU A 345 -9.44 5.30 -29.78
CA LEU A 345 -9.40 3.97 -29.15
C LEU A 345 -10.78 3.29 -29.09
N MET A 346 -11.86 4.04 -28.94
CA MET A 346 -13.22 3.49 -29.05
C MET A 346 -13.48 2.94 -30.44
N ASP A 347 -13.22 3.73 -31.48
CA ASP A 347 -13.36 3.29 -32.87
C ASP A 347 -12.52 2.06 -33.20
N ARG A 348 -11.30 2.01 -32.66
CA ARG A 348 -10.43 0.82 -32.82
C ARG A 348 -11.00 -0.41 -32.10
N ALA A 349 -11.55 -0.24 -30.88
CA ALA A 349 -12.17 -1.34 -30.16
C ALA A 349 -13.41 -1.87 -30.87
N GLU A 350 -14.17 -1.01 -31.52
CA GLU A 350 -15.35 -1.38 -32.33
C GLU A 350 -14.93 -2.13 -33.61
N ARG A 351 -13.89 -1.66 -34.32
CA ARG A 351 -13.34 -2.38 -35.47
C ARG A 351 -12.91 -3.79 -35.08
N ILE A 352 -12.17 -3.95 -33.99
CA ILE A 352 -11.77 -5.26 -33.48
C ILE A 352 -12.99 -6.10 -33.11
N THR A 353 -14.03 -5.50 -32.54
CA THR A 353 -15.26 -6.25 -32.20
C THR A 353 -15.93 -6.79 -33.44
N ARG A 354 -16.03 -6.00 -34.51
CA ARG A 354 -16.59 -6.47 -35.81
C ARG A 354 -15.78 -7.61 -36.40
N GLU A 355 -14.45 -7.49 -36.44
CA GLU A 355 -13.55 -8.53 -36.95
C GLU A 355 -13.68 -9.85 -36.14
N VAL A 356 -13.75 -9.76 -34.80
CA VAL A 356 -13.95 -10.96 -33.96
C VAL A 356 -15.35 -11.54 -34.14
N SER A 357 -16.37 -10.71 -34.42
CA SER A 357 -17.75 -11.16 -34.61
C SER A 357 -17.93 -12.06 -35.84
N GLU A 358 -16.98 -12.05 -36.77
CA GLU A 358 -16.93 -13.01 -37.89
C GLU A 358 -16.73 -14.48 -37.41
N TYR A 359 -16.10 -14.66 -36.24
CA TYR A 359 -15.94 -15.96 -35.59
C TYR A 359 -17.12 -16.32 -34.68
N GLY A 360 -17.94 -15.34 -34.25
CA GLY A 360 -19.09 -15.49 -33.39
C GLY A 360 -19.26 -14.38 -32.36
N PRO A 361 -20.36 -14.38 -31.56
CA PRO A 361 -20.63 -13.38 -30.56
C PRO A 361 -19.51 -13.23 -29.54
N CYS A 362 -19.13 -11.95 -29.21
CA CYS A 362 -17.98 -11.66 -28.34
C CYS A 362 -18.15 -10.39 -27.46
N GLY A 363 -19.37 -9.87 -27.32
CA GLY A 363 -19.65 -8.62 -26.59
C GLY A 363 -19.50 -8.72 -25.08
N THR A 364 -19.92 -9.86 -24.52
CA THR A 364 -19.90 -10.13 -23.07
C THR A 364 -18.83 -11.16 -22.68
N PRO A 365 -18.41 -11.24 -21.41
CA PRO A 365 -17.50 -12.29 -20.94
C PRO A 365 -18.02 -13.71 -21.19
N ARG A 366 -19.34 -13.93 -21.13
CA ARG A 366 -19.96 -15.22 -21.39
C ARG A 366 -19.86 -15.57 -22.87
N GLU A 367 -20.20 -14.67 -23.77
CA GLU A 367 -20.07 -14.86 -25.21
C GLU A 367 -18.61 -15.12 -25.61
N MET A 368 -17.65 -14.37 -25.04
CA MET A 368 -16.23 -14.64 -25.28
C MET A 368 -15.81 -16.03 -24.82
N SER A 369 -16.33 -16.50 -23.68
CA SER A 369 -16.06 -17.87 -23.20
C SER A 369 -16.62 -18.91 -24.13
N THR A 370 -17.89 -18.79 -24.56
CA THR A 370 -18.54 -19.69 -25.51
C THR A 370 -17.81 -19.68 -26.87
N LEU A 371 -17.49 -18.49 -27.40
CA LEU A 371 -16.73 -18.37 -28.64
C LEU A 371 -15.38 -19.12 -28.58
N LEU A 372 -14.57 -18.86 -27.53
CA LEU A 372 -13.23 -19.41 -27.44
C LEU A 372 -13.22 -20.92 -27.18
N TYR A 373 -14.05 -21.39 -26.26
CA TYR A 373 -13.95 -22.75 -25.72
C TYR A 373 -14.95 -23.73 -26.32
N GLU A 374 -16.13 -23.27 -26.73
CA GLU A 374 -17.18 -24.13 -27.31
C GLU A 374 -17.18 -24.03 -28.83
N THR A 375 -17.16 -22.81 -29.41
CA THR A 375 -17.22 -22.62 -30.87
C THR A 375 -15.88 -22.93 -31.56
N LEU A 376 -14.77 -22.36 -31.02
CA LEU A 376 -13.42 -22.51 -31.56
C LEU A 376 -12.66 -23.71 -30.99
N GLY A 377 -13.20 -24.39 -29.96
CA GLY A 377 -12.61 -25.59 -29.36
C GLY A 377 -11.23 -25.36 -28.72
N LEU A 378 -10.90 -24.12 -28.31
CA LEU A 378 -9.60 -23.83 -27.73
C LEU A 378 -9.45 -24.41 -26.31
N PRO A 379 -8.23 -24.73 -25.84
CA PRO A 379 -8.04 -25.35 -24.55
C PRO A 379 -8.39 -24.37 -23.38
N VAL A 380 -9.12 -24.90 -22.38
CA VAL A 380 -9.41 -24.17 -21.14
C VAL A 380 -8.18 -24.21 -20.26
N LEU A 381 -7.41 -23.13 -20.22
CA LEU A 381 -6.16 -23.02 -19.45
C LEU A 381 -6.39 -22.82 -17.94
N GLU A 382 -7.43 -22.11 -17.56
CA GLU A 382 -7.76 -21.81 -16.16
C GLU A 382 -9.28 -21.73 -15.97
N ARG A 383 -9.72 -22.05 -14.74
CA ARG A 383 -11.11 -21.89 -14.31
C ARG A 383 -11.23 -20.92 -13.14
N THR A 384 -12.37 -20.29 -12.98
CA THR A 384 -12.73 -19.51 -11.81
C THR A 384 -13.01 -20.44 -10.62
N ASP A 385 -13.09 -19.90 -9.41
CA ASP A 385 -13.45 -20.66 -8.20
C ASP A 385 -14.85 -21.32 -8.31
N THR A 386 -15.71 -20.79 -9.21
CA THR A 386 -17.02 -21.35 -9.54
C THR A 386 -16.97 -22.36 -10.69
N GLY A 387 -15.78 -22.78 -11.14
CA GLY A 387 -15.58 -23.80 -12.19
C GLY A 387 -15.75 -23.29 -13.63
N ARG A 388 -16.08 -22.02 -13.86
CA ARG A 388 -16.25 -21.47 -15.22
C ARG A 388 -14.89 -21.21 -15.88
N PRO A 389 -14.77 -21.40 -17.22
CA PRO A 389 -13.56 -21.02 -17.95
C PRO A 389 -13.26 -19.53 -17.74
N ARG A 390 -12.00 -19.22 -17.42
CA ARG A 390 -11.54 -17.86 -17.19
C ARG A 390 -11.15 -17.20 -18.51
N VAL A 391 -11.57 -15.93 -18.75
CA VAL A 391 -11.24 -15.15 -19.95
C VAL A 391 -10.58 -13.83 -19.50
N THR A 392 -9.29 -13.88 -19.26
CA THR A 392 -8.48 -12.70 -18.90
C THR A 392 -7.49 -12.36 -20.02
N GLY A 393 -6.96 -11.13 -20.03
CA GLY A 393 -5.96 -10.73 -21.01
C GLY A 393 -4.69 -11.60 -21.00
N SER A 394 -4.30 -12.17 -19.85
CA SER A 394 -3.19 -13.12 -19.75
C SER A 394 -3.53 -14.45 -20.45
N ILE A 395 -4.70 -14.98 -20.22
CA ILE A 395 -5.17 -16.23 -20.85
C ILE A 395 -5.31 -16.04 -22.36
N LEU A 396 -5.93 -14.95 -22.81
CA LEU A 396 -6.11 -14.65 -24.23
C LEU A 396 -4.77 -14.59 -24.99
N ARG A 397 -3.71 -14.07 -24.37
CA ARG A 397 -2.37 -14.05 -24.99
C ARG A 397 -1.71 -15.44 -25.08
N ARG A 398 -2.17 -16.40 -24.27
CA ARG A 398 -1.67 -17.79 -24.25
C ARG A 398 -2.36 -18.68 -25.28
N LEU A 399 -3.54 -18.28 -25.75
CA LEU A 399 -4.29 -19.00 -26.75
C LEU A 399 -3.75 -18.67 -28.14
N ASP A 400 -3.33 -19.69 -28.90
CA ASP A 400 -2.80 -19.51 -30.26
C ASP A 400 -3.93 -19.51 -31.30
N HIS A 401 -4.68 -18.39 -31.31
CA HIS A 401 -5.76 -18.17 -32.28
C HIS A 401 -5.91 -16.67 -32.57
N PRO A 402 -6.14 -16.26 -33.85
CA PRO A 402 -6.31 -14.85 -34.21
C PRO A 402 -7.39 -14.12 -33.38
N ALA A 403 -8.57 -14.72 -33.20
CA ALA A 403 -9.65 -14.16 -32.40
C ALA A 403 -9.23 -13.90 -30.94
N ALA A 404 -8.45 -14.82 -30.33
CA ALA A 404 -7.95 -14.62 -28.97
C ALA A 404 -6.96 -13.43 -28.89
N LYS A 405 -6.07 -13.29 -29.87
CA LYS A 405 -5.13 -12.17 -29.97
C LYS A 405 -5.86 -10.82 -30.14
N LEU A 406 -6.89 -10.80 -30.98
CA LEU A 406 -7.77 -9.62 -31.17
C LEU A 406 -8.54 -9.28 -29.91
N LEU A 407 -9.13 -10.26 -29.22
CA LEU A 407 -9.81 -10.06 -27.94
C LEU A 407 -8.86 -9.52 -26.86
N ALA A 408 -7.62 -10.01 -26.81
CA ALA A 408 -6.59 -9.48 -25.89
C ALA A 408 -6.27 -8.01 -26.18
N ALA A 409 -6.13 -7.64 -27.47
CA ALA A 409 -5.92 -6.26 -27.90
C ALA A 409 -7.11 -5.38 -27.51
N ARG A 410 -8.36 -5.81 -27.77
CA ARG A 410 -9.57 -5.10 -27.40
C ARG A 410 -9.67 -4.90 -25.88
N GLN A 411 -9.38 -5.91 -25.06
CA GLN A 411 -9.40 -5.78 -23.60
C GLN A 411 -8.37 -4.74 -23.13
N ARG A 412 -7.17 -4.71 -23.72
CA ARG A 412 -6.14 -3.72 -23.40
C ARG A 412 -6.62 -2.30 -23.72
N ILE A 413 -7.25 -2.11 -24.90
CA ILE A 413 -7.82 -0.81 -25.30
C ILE A 413 -8.92 -0.38 -24.34
N ARG A 414 -9.90 -1.26 -24.06
CA ARG A 414 -11.00 -0.96 -23.12
C ARG A 414 -10.49 -0.62 -21.73
N LYS A 415 -9.46 -1.33 -21.24
CA LYS A 415 -8.81 -1.00 -19.96
C LYS A 415 -8.14 0.39 -20.02
N GLY A 416 -7.47 0.73 -21.12
CA GLY A 416 -6.88 2.06 -21.33
C GLY A 416 -7.93 3.18 -21.24
N ILE A 417 -9.08 2.98 -21.85
CA ILE A 417 -10.19 3.94 -21.82
C ILE A 417 -10.79 4.03 -20.40
N SER A 418 -11.20 2.90 -19.82
CA SER A 418 -11.97 2.89 -18.57
C SER A 418 -11.14 3.21 -17.33
N ALA A 419 -9.87 2.78 -17.27
CA ALA A 419 -9.02 2.97 -16.12
C ALA A 419 -8.21 4.30 -16.15
N PHE A 420 -8.04 4.90 -17.33
CA PHE A 420 -7.22 6.10 -17.49
C PHE A 420 -7.98 7.25 -18.17
N LEU A 421 -8.30 7.16 -19.46
CA LEU A 421 -8.81 8.33 -20.19
C LEU A 421 -10.14 8.85 -19.63
N THR A 422 -11.11 7.99 -19.38
CA THR A 422 -12.40 8.40 -18.84
C THR A 422 -12.29 9.04 -17.45
N PRO A 423 -11.55 8.45 -16.48
CA PRO A 423 -11.30 9.11 -15.20
C PRO A 423 -10.54 10.44 -15.32
N TRP A 424 -9.54 10.53 -16.20
CA TRP A 424 -8.74 11.75 -16.38
C TRP A 424 -9.58 12.90 -16.94
N ILE A 425 -10.34 12.65 -18.00
CA ILE A 425 -11.25 13.63 -18.60
C ILE A 425 -12.29 14.09 -17.58
N ARG A 426 -12.88 13.16 -16.81
CA ARG A 426 -13.85 13.49 -15.77
C ARG A 426 -13.24 14.30 -14.63
N ALA A 427 -12.03 13.95 -14.20
CA ALA A 427 -11.36 14.62 -13.08
C ALA A 427 -10.99 16.07 -13.38
N THR A 428 -10.78 16.41 -14.66
CA THR A 428 -10.37 17.75 -15.13
C THR A 428 -11.49 18.53 -15.84
N ALA A 429 -12.74 18.09 -15.67
CA ALA A 429 -13.88 18.75 -16.32
C ALA A 429 -14.12 20.15 -15.75
N GLY A 430 -14.11 21.15 -16.63
CA GLY A 430 -14.38 22.56 -16.27
C GLY A 430 -13.18 23.30 -15.66
N GLU A 431 -11.99 22.68 -15.66
CA GLU A 431 -10.76 23.33 -15.18
C GLU A 431 -10.03 24.05 -16.32
N ASP A 432 -9.59 25.30 -16.09
CA ASP A 432 -8.80 26.10 -17.05
C ASP A 432 -7.34 25.58 -17.12
N ASP A 433 -6.76 25.12 -16.00
CA ASP A 433 -5.49 24.41 -15.91
C ASP A 433 -5.72 22.95 -15.51
N PRO A 434 -6.01 22.06 -16.47
CA PRO A 434 -6.40 20.69 -16.18
C PRO A 434 -5.23 19.89 -15.59
N ARG A 435 -5.34 19.52 -14.33
CA ARG A 435 -4.30 18.75 -13.61
C ARG A 435 -4.84 17.46 -13.01
N LEU A 436 -4.02 16.42 -13.06
CA LEU A 436 -4.27 15.15 -12.44
C LEU A 436 -3.62 15.11 -11.05
N TYR A 437 -4.39 14.73 -10.06
CA TYR A 437 -3.95 14.60 -8.68
C TYR A 437 -3.97 13.15 -8.25
N SER A 438 -2.90 12.71 -7.60
CA SER A 438 -2.76 11.34 -7.08
C SER A 438 -2.37 11.38 -5.62
N THR A 439 -2.79 10.39 -4.86
CA THR A 439 -2.31 10.20 -3.48
C THR A 439 -1.17 9.19 -3.48
N PHE A 440 -0.06 9.53 -2.83
CA PHE A 440 1.10 8.65 -2.64
C PHE A 440 1.20 8.19 -1.19
N ARG A 441 1.34 6.89 -0.96
CA ARG A 441 1.38 6.30 0.39
C ARG A 441 2.74 5.69 0.66
N LEU A 442 3.41 6.17 1.73
CA LEU A 442 4.68 5.64 2.24
C LEU A 442 4.50 4.32 3.01
N ALA A 443 3.35 4.15 3.65
CA ALA A 443 3.01 2.95 4.42
C ALA A 443 2.11 1.96 3.65
N GLY A 444 2.00 2.10 2.33
CA GLY A 444 1.07 1.34 1.49
C GLY A 444 1.52 -0.07 1.11
N THR A 445 2.81 -0.37 1.23
CA THR A 445 3.38 -1.68 0.87
C THR A 445 4.33 -2.20 1.93
N ALA A 446 4.41 -3.51 2.09
CA ALA A 446 5.29 -4.13 3.08
C ALA A 446 6.80 -3.96 2.78
N THR A 447 7.16 -3.67 1.53
CA THR A 447 8.54 -3.41 1.12
C THR A 447 8.97 -1.94 1.27
N GLY A 448 8.07 -1.05 1.71
CA GLY A 448 8.33 0.39 1.77
C GLY A 448 8.26 1.10 0.41
N ARG A 449 7.96 0.39 -0.70
CA ARG A 449 7.67 1.05 -1.97
C ARG A 449 6.47 1.97 -1.85
N LEU A 450 6.53 3.11 -2.50
CA LEU A 450 5.38 3.99 -2.64
C LEU A 450 4.25 3.27 -3.35
N SER A 451 3.05 3.46 -2.89
CA SER A 451 1.85 3.11 -3.65
C SER A 451 1.07 4.38 -3.99
N SER A 452 0.43 4.37 -5.16
CA SER A 452 -0.32 5.51 -5.66
C SER A 452 -1.77 5.10 -5.95
N GLY A 453 -2.69 6.04 -5.79
CA GLY A 453 -4.12 5.83 -6.06
C GLY A 453 -4.98 6.66 -5.12
N GLY A 454 -6.24 6.86 -5.49
CA GLY A 454 -7.18 7.58 -4.64
C GLY A 454 -7.61 6.78 -3.42
N ALA A 455 -7.93 7.46 -2.32
CA ALA A 455 -8.84 6.93 -1.31
C ALA A 455 -10.26 6.85 -1.88
N GLU A 456 -11.11 6.02 -1.28
CA GLU A 456 -12.54 6.00 -1.62
C GLU A 456 -13.10 7.43 -1.47
N GLY A 457 -13.61 8.02 -2.57
CA GLY A 457 -14.11 9.41 -2.57
C GLY A 457 -13.14 10.49 -3.07
N SER A 458 -11.85 10.19 -3.29
CA SER A 458 -10.90 11.09 -3.95
C SER A 458 -10.86 10.89 -5.46
N SER A 459 -10.13 11.75 -6.21
CA SER A 459 -10.01 11.65 -7.68
C SER A 459 -9.46 10.31 -8.21
N GLY A 460 -8.97 9.46 -7.33
CA GLY A 460 -8.69 8.03 -7.60
C GLY A 460 -7.60 7.72 -8.62
N ILE A 461 -6.85 8.72 -9.08
CA ILE A 461 -5.91 8.55 -10.18
C ILE A 461 -4.61 7.90 -9.67
N ASN A 462 -4.27 6.75 -10.27
CA ASN A 462 -3.02 6.06 -9.99
C ASN A 462 -1.97 6.41 -11.05
N LEU A 463 -1.12 7.39 -10.76
CA LEU A 463 -0.06 7.82 -11.67
C LEU A 463 1.05 6.76 -11.86
N GLN A 464 1.25 5.85 -10.89
CA GLN A 464 2.25 4.78 -11.00
C GLN A 464 1.84 3.65 -11.94
N GLN A 465 0.57 3.61 -12.39
CA GLN A 465 0.07 2.60 -13.32
C GLN A 465 -0.17 3.14 -14.74
N ILE A 466 0.28 4.35 -15.06
CA ILE A 466 0.16 4.91 -16.42
C ILE A 466 0.74 3.93 -17.44
N PRO A 467 -0.01 3.62 -18.52
CA PRO A 467 0.46 2.71 -19.53
C PRO A 467 1.81 3.13 -20.13
N ARG A 468 2.68 2.17 -20.42
CA ARG A 468 3.97 2.42 -21.12
C ARG A 468 3.80 2.90 -22.56
N ASP A 469 2.58 2.85 -23.10
CA ASP A 469 2.22 3.37 -24.43
C ASP A 469 2.44 4.89 -24.45
N ARG A 470 3.31 5.35 -25.34
CA ARG A 470 3.66 6.77 -25.50
C ARG A 470 2.44 7.67 -25.71
N ARG A 471 1.35 7.16 -26.31
CA ARG A 471 0.11 7.92 -26.51
C ARG A 471 -0.53 8.38 -25.21
N PHE A 472 -0.41 7.59 -24.12
CA PHE A 472 -0.87 7.99 -22.79
C PHE A 472 0.11 8.94 -22.11
N LYS A 473 1.40 8.60 -22.16
CA LYS A 473 2.44 9.43 -21.52
C LYS A 473 2.46 10.87 -22.08
N ARG A 474 2.35 11.04 -23.40
CA ARG A 474 2.38 12.37 -24.05
C ARG A 474 1.22 13.29 -23.67
N LEU A 475 0.13 12.74 -23.09
CA LEU A 475 -0.97 13.54 -22.56
C LEU A 475 -0.60 14.26 -21.27
N ILE A 476 0.45 13.82 -20.60
CA ILE A 476 1.01 14.50 -19.43
C ILE A 476 1.97 15.58 -19.94
N MET A 477 1.73 16.82 -19.52
CA MET A 477 2.47 17.96 -20.04
C MET A 477 2.76 19.01 -18.97
N ALA A 478 3.80 19.79 -19.19
CA ALA A 478 4.07 20.98 -18.40
C ALA A 478 3.09 22.10 -18.76
N ARG A 479 2.82 22.96 -17.81
CA ARG A 479 2.13 24.24 -18.07
C ARG A 479 2.97 25.15 -18.97
N GLU A 480 2.36 26.21 -19.47
CA GLU A 480 3.05 27.20 -20.32
C GLU A 480 4.20 27.88 -19.56
N GLY A 481 5.34 28.08 -20.22
CA GLY A 481 6.58 28.61 -19.64
C GLY A 481 7.37 27.62 -18.78
N TYR A 482 6.96 26.34 -18.77
CA TYR A 482 7.62 25.28 -18.02
C TYR A 482 7.92 24.07 -18.90
N THR A 483 8.92 23.30 -18.47
CA THR A 483 9.27 22.00 -19.04
C THR A 483 9.21 20.91 -18.00
N LEU A 484 9.00 19.67 -18.42
CA LEU A 484 9.14 18.50 -17.56
C LEU A 484 10.59 18.00 -17.58
N ALA A 485 11.09 17.53 -16.46
CA ALA A 485 12.33 16.79 -16.34
C ALA A 485 12.05 15.45 -15.62
N GLU A 486 12.29 14.34 -16.31
CA GLU A 486 12.23 12.98 -15.75
C GLU A 486 13.62 12.54 -15.35
N LEU A 487 13.78 12.17 -14.08
CA LEU A 487 15.00 11.58 -13.56
C LEU A 487 14.69 10.13 -13.16
N ASP A 488 15.35 9.15 -13.77
CA ASP A 488 15.05 7.72 -13.59
C ASP A 488 16.30 6.95 -13.20
N TYR A 489 16.24 6.19 -12.09
CA TYR A 489 17.37 5.36 -11.67
C TYR A 489 17.68 4.26 -12.68
N SER A 490 18.91 4.20 -13.09
CA SER A 490 19.40 3.19 -14.02
C SER A 490 19.58 1.84 -13.31
N GLN A 491 18.59 0.94 -13.47
CA GLN A 491 18.67 -0.46 -13.01
C GLN A 491 18.97 -0.62 -11.50
N ILE A 492 18.39 0.25 -10.67
CA ILE A 492 18.72 0.35 -9.24
C ILE A 492 18.63 -1.00 -8.50
N GLU A 493 17.61 -1.84 -8.77
CA GLU A 493 17.45 -3.13 -8.12
C GLU A 493 18.57 -4.10 -8.48
N LEU A 494 19.04 -4.11 -9.72
CA LEU A 494 20.17 -4.94 -10.16
C LEU A 494 21.48 -4.48 -9.53
N ARG A 495 21.69 -3.16 -9.41
CA ARG A 495 22.86 -2.57 -8.72
C ARG A 495 22.87 -2.93 -7.24
N VAL A 496 21.73 -2.79 -6.56
CA VAL A 496 21.58 -3.19 -5.14
C VAL A 496 21.84 -4.69 -4.95
N ALA A 497 21.29 -5.54 -5.82
CA ALA A 497 21.52 -6.99 -5.73
C ALA A 497 22.98 -7.37 -5.99
N ALA A 498 23.66 -6.73 -6.95
CA ALA A 498 25.08 -6.91 -7.20
C ALA A 498 25.93 -6.62 -5.94
N HIS A 499 25.59 -5.52 -5.24
CA HIS A 499 26.23 -5.17 -3.97
C HIS A 499 25.92 -6.19 -2.86
N LEU A 500 24.64 -6.55 -2.65
CA LEU A 500 24.21 -7.45 -1.57
C LEU A 500 24.80 -8.88 -1.71
N ALA A 501 24.93 -9.33 -2.96
CA ALA A 501 25.51 -10.64 -3.26
C ALA A 501 27.05 -10.63 -3.35
N ASP A 502 27.66 -9.45 -3.39
CA ASP A 502 29.07 -9.26 -3.77
C ASP A 502 29.38 -9.96 -5.12
N GLU A 503 28.47 -9.77 -6.10
CA GLU A 503 28.58 -10.44 -7.40
C GLU A 503 29.56 -9.70 -8.31
N ARG A 504 30.80 -10.15 -8.34
CA ARG A 504 31.89 -9.52 -9.09
C ARG A 504 31.58 -9.33 -10.56
N GLY A 505 30.95 -10.33 -11.20
CA GLY A 505 30.59 -10.26 -12.61
C GLY A 505 29.60 -9.13 -12.94
N MET A 506 28.75 -8.74 -12.01
CA MET A 506 27.85 -7.59 -12.15
C MET A 506 28.55 -6.28 -11.74
N LEU A 507 29.29 -6.29 -10.62
CA LEU A 507 29.98 -5.11 -10.11
C LEU A 507 30.99 -4.57 -11.12
N ASP A 508 31.76 -5.44 -11.81
CA ASP A 508 32.74 -5.05 -12.82
C ASP A 508 32.07 -4.41 -14.04
N VAL A 509 30.90 -4.94 -14.48
CA VAL A 509 30.11 -4.32 -15.57
C VAL A 509 29.70 -2.90 -15.18
N TYR A 510 29.15 -2.71 -13.99
CA TYR A 510 28.71 -1.37 -13.56
C TYR A 510 29.86 -0.39 -13.34
N ARG A 511 30.98 -0.84 -12.77
CA ARG A 511 32.17 0.01 -12.55
C ARG A 511 32.84 0.44 -13.86
N SER A 512 32.73 -0.38 -14.91
CA SER A 512 33.24 -0.04 -16.24
C SER A 512 32.24 0.77 -17.09
N GLY A 513 31.08 1.15 -16.54
CA GLY A 513 30.03 1.85 -17.30
C GLY A 513 29.30 0.97 -18.34
N GLY A 514 29.40 -0.36 -18.20
CA GLY A 514 28.81 -1.31 -19.13
C GLY A 514 27.30 -1.53 -18.91
N ASP A 515 26.62 -2.04 -19.95
CA ASP A 515 25.20 -2.42 -19.86
C ASP A 515 25.05 -3.89 -19.39
N ILE A 516 24.49 -4.08 -18.20
CA ILE A 516 24.29 -5.42 -17.60
C ILE A 516 23.37 -6.30 -18.45
N HIS A 517 22.38 -5.72 -19.16
CA HIS A 517 21.50 -6.50 -20.02
C HIS A 517 22.22 -7.04 -21.25
N THR A 518 23.14 -6.27 -21.80
CA THR A 518 24.04 -6.69 -22.90
C THR A 518 25.00 -7.76 -22.41
N ALA A 519 25.65 -7.57 -21.25
CA ALA A 519 26.55 -8.56 -20.67
C ALA A 519 25.84 -9.89 -20.36
N THR A 520 24.62 -9.82 -19.82
CA THR A 520 23.80 -11.01 -19.58
C THR A 520 23.37 -11.66 -20.90
N ALA A 521 22.97 -10.88 -21.91
CA ALA A 521 22.57 -11.40 -23.21
C ALA A 521 23.69 -12.21 -23.87
N MET A 522 24.93 -11.70 -23.84
CA MET A 522 26.11 -12.44 -24.34
C MET A 522 26.31 -13.74 -23.59
N ALA A 523 26.22 -13.71 -22.25
CA ALA A 523 26.43 -14.89 -21.41
C ALA A 523 25.37 -15.98 -21.64
N VAL A 524 24.09 -15.62 -21.71
CA VAL A 524 22.99 -16.61 -21.84
C VAL A 524 22.81 -17.08 -23.28
N SER A 525 23.13 -16.27 -24.30
CA SER A 525 23.03 -16.68 -25.70
C SER A 525 24.31 -17.35 -26.22
N GLY A 526 25.45 -17.11 -25.60
CA GLY A 526 26.77 -17.57 -26.08
C GLY A 526 27.27 -16.80 -27.30
N LYS A 527 26.65 -15.66 -27.65
CA LYS A 527 27.02 -14.84 -28.82
C LYS A 527 28.06 -13.78 -28.44
N GLY A 528 28.97 -13.50 -29.35
CA GLY A 528 29.96 -12.41 -29.17
C GLY A 528 29.37 -10.99 -29.37
N SER A 529 28.22 -10.86 -30.06
CA SER A 529 27.45 -9.63 -30.22
C SER A 529 25.97 -9.95 -30.09
N VAL A 530 25.20 -8.99 -29.58
CA VAL A 530 23.77 -9.16 -29.26
C VAL A 530 22.95 -8.03 -29.88
N ASP A 531 21.76 -8.38 -30.36
CA ASP A 531 20.80 -7.45 -30.91
C ASP A 531 19.80 -6.94 -29.84
N LYS A 532 18.87 -6.07 -30.26
CA LYS A 532 17.82 -5.52 -29.41
C LYS A 532 16.90 -6.61 -28.84
N THR A 533 16.68 -7.70 -29.59
CA THR A 533 15.85 -8.83 -29.16
C THR A 533 16.55 -9.62 -28.08
N ASP A 534 17.83 -9.96 -28.27
CA ASP A 534 18.66 -10.63 -27.28
C ASP A 534 18.72 -9.80 -25.97
N ARG A 535 18.88 -8.47 -26.09
CA ARG A 535 18.87 -7.56 -24.95
C ARG A 535 17.51 -7.54 -24.23
N THR A 536 16.40 -7.63 -24.95
CA THR A 536 15.05 -7.72 -24.36
C THR A 536 14.84 -9.04 -23.62
N ARG A 537 15.33 -10.16 -24.19
CA ARG A 537 15.34 -11.47 -23.51
C ARG A 537 16.18 -11.41 -22.23
N ALA A 538 17.35 -10.79 -22.28
CA ALA A 538 18.21 -10.63 -21.10
C ALA A 538 17.59 -9.74 -20.01
N LYS A 539 16.78 -8.75 -20.36
CA LYS A 539 15.95 -8.03 -19.35
C LYS A 539 15.04 -8.97 -18.59
N ALA A 540 14.32 -9.86 -19.30
CA ALA A 540 13.46 -10.84 -18.66
C ALA A 540 14.27 -11.78 -17.76
N VAL A 541 15.44 -12.26 -18.26
CA VAL A 541 16.36 -13.13 -17.52
C VAL A 541 16.84 -12.47 -16.23
N ASN A 542 17.34 -11.22 -16.33
CA ASN A 542 17.85 -10.49 -15.17
C ASN A 542 16.79 -10.32 -14.08
N PHE A 543 15.61 -9.82 -14.42
CA PHE A 543 14.55 -9.57 -13.43
C PHE A 543 13.88 -10.86 -12.93
N GLY A 544 13.78 -11.91 -13.76
CA GLY A 544 13.24 -13.20 -13.34
C GLY A 544 14.15 -13.91 -12.35
N PHE A 545 15.43 -14.05 -12.66
CA PHE A 545 16.35 -14.84 -11.85
C PHE A 545 16.97 -14.06 -10.70
N LEU A 546 16.98 -12.72 -10.75
CA LEU A 546 17.42 -11.87 -9.64
C LEU A 546 16.72 -12.26 -8.33
N TYR A 547 15.45 -12.58 -8.39
CA TYR A 547 14.62 -12.95 -7.24
C TYR A 547 14.48 -14.46 -7.04
N GLY A 548 15.28 -15.26 -7.78
CA GLY A 548 15.31 -16.71 -7.63
C GLY A 548 14.12 -17.45 -8.18
N MET A 549 13.50 -16.92 -9.26
CA MET A 549 12.40 -17.56 -9.96
C MET A 549 12.81 -18.93 -10.50
N GLY A 550 11.89 -19.92 -10.48
CA GLY A 550 12.10 -21.22 -11.12
C GLY A 550 11.98 -21.10 -12.64
N ALA A 551 12.51 -22.08 -13.39
CA ALA A 551 12.52 -22.05 -14.86
C ALA A 551 11.09 -22.01 -15.46
N GLU A 552 10.18 -22.82 -14.93
CA GLU A 552 8.77 -22.84 -15.37
C GLU A 552 8.09 -21.46 -15.16
N SER A 553 8.19 -20.91 -13.95
CA SER A 553 7.64 -19.58 -13.65
C SER A 553 8.31 -18.48 -14.50
N PHE A 554 9.59 -18.64 -14.82
CA PHE A 554 10.32 -17.73 -15.67
C PHE A 554 9.83 -17.76 -17.11
N ARG A 555 9.58 -18.94 -17.68
CA ARG A 555 9.00 -19.09 -19.02
C ARG A 555 7.71 -18.28 -19.15
N ASP A 556 6.81 -18.44 -18.17
CA ASP A 556 5.53 -17.72 -18.16
C ASP A 556 5.71 -16.21 -17.99
N TYR A 557 6.60 -15.80 -17.09
CA TYR A 557 6.96 -14.39 -16.86
C TYR A 557 7.58 -13.74 -18.12
N ALA A 558 8.50 -14.40 -18.80
CA ALA A 558 9.14 -13.91 -20.02
C ALA A 558 8.11 -13.68 -21.13
N ARG A 559 7.18 -14.63 -21.31
CA ARG A 559 6.08 -14.48 -22.25
C ARG A 559 5.14 -13.34 -21.89
N ASP A 560 4.66 -13.29 -20.63
CA ASP A 560 3.58 -12.38 -20.23
C ASP A 560 4.07 -10.94 -20.08
N SER A 561 5.32 -10.73 -19.64
CA SER A 561 5.88 -9.40 -19.37
C SER A 561 6.70 -8.81 -20.52
N TYR A 562 7.34 -9.69 -21.33
CA TYR A 562 8.27 -9.25 -22.38
C TYR A 562 7.90 -9.74 -23.76
N GLY A 563 6.88 -10.62 -23.91
CA GLY A 563 6.50 -11.23 -25.18
C GLY A 563 7.54 -12.23 -25.71
N VAL A 564 8.41 -12.73 -24.83
CA VAL A 564 9.46 -13.69 -25.16
C VAL A 564 8.93 -15.11 -24.99
N LEU A 565 8.80 -15.85 -26.08
CA LEU A 565 8.40 -17.25 -26.08
C LEU A 565 9.63 -18.13 -25.86
N LEU A 566 9.58 -19.01 -24.89
CA LEU A 566 10.62 -19.97 -24.53
C LEU A 566 10.02 -21.35 -24.37
N THR A 567 10.77 -22.38 -24.74
CA THR A 567 10.49 -23.76 -24.35
C THR A 567 10.91 -23.99 -22.89
N ASP A 568 10.51 -25.12 -22.31
CA ASP A 568 10.93 -25.49 -20.95
C ASP A 568 12.45 -25.69 -20.87
N ASP A 569 13.03 -26.35 -21.88
CA ASP A 569 14.48 -26.59 -21.96
C ASP A 569 15.28 -25.30 -22.11
N GLU A 570 14.78 -24.35 -22.93
CA GLU A 570 15.41 -23.01 -23.04
C GLU A 570 15.35 -22.24 -21.73
N ALA A 571 14.25 -22.32 -21.01
CA ALA A 571 14.10 -21.65 -19.71
C ALA A 571 15.05 -22.24 -18.66
N VAL A 572 15.23 -23.57 -18.66
CA VAL A 572 16.20 -24.27 -17.81
C VAL A 572 17.63 -23.90 -18.18
N ASP A 573 17.98 -23.89 -19.48
CA ASP A 573 19.32 -23.53 -19.94
C ASP A 573 19.66 -22.06 -19.65
N TYR A 574 18.73 -21.11 -19.87
CA TYR A 574 18.94 -19.70 -19.51
C TYR A 574 19.17 -19.52 -18.02
N ARG A 575 18.42 -20.26 -17.17
CA ARG A 575 18.63 -20.23 -15.72
C ARG A 575 19.99 -20.77 -15.34
N ARG A 576 20.44 -21.87 -15.92
CA ARG A 576 21.75 -22.47 -15.68
C ARG A 576 22.85 -21.47 -16.05
N ARG A 577 22.86 -20.94 -17.30
CA ARG A 577 23.88 -20.00 -17.79
C ARG A 577 23.90 -18.70 -17.00
N PHE A 578 22.75 -18.20 -16.57
CA PHE A 578 22.66 -17.01 -15.74
C PHE A 578 23.38 -17.20 -14.40
N PHE A 579 23.14 -18.30 -13.71
CA PHE A 579 23.80 -18.56 -12.42
C PHE A 579 25.24 -19.06 -12.56
N GLU A 580 25.64 -19.59 -13.71
CA GLU A 580 27.06 -19.82 -14.04
C GLU A 580 27.80 -18.47 -14.23
N ARG A 581 27.16 -17.51 -14.86
CA ARG A 581 27.71 -16.16 -15.05
C ARG A 581 27.75 -15.35 -13.74
N TYR A 582 26.76 -15.54 -12.89
CA TYR A 582 26.59 -14.79 -11.63
C TYR A 582 26.48 -15.75 -10.43
N PRO A 583 27.56 -16.44 -10.07
CA PRO A 583 27.54 -17.53 -9.08
C PRO A 583 27.33 -17.07 -7.64
N ALA A 584 27.59 -15.81 -7.29
CA ALA A 584 27.37 -15.30 -5.94
C ALA A 584 25.87 -15.08 -5.64
N LEU A 585 25.02 -14.84 -6.64
CA LEU A 585 23.58 -14.64 -6.43
C LEU A 585 22.89 -15.84 -5.76
N PRO A 586 23.00 -17.10 -6.23
CA PRO A 586 22.36 -18.23 -5.56
C PRO A 586 22.91 -18.50 -4.16
N VAL A 587 24.18 -18.19 -3.91
CA VAL A 587 24.79 -18.30 -2.57
C VAL A 587 24.16 -17.26 -1.64
N TRP A 588 24.03 -16.02 -2.10
CA TRP A 588 23.35 -14.96 -1.36
C TRP A 588 21.86 -15.28 -1.11
N HIS A 589 21.12 -15.81 -2.10
CA HIS A 589 19.74 -16.26 -1.92
C HIS A 589 19.62 -17.28 -0.79
N LYS A 590 20.53 -18.28 -0.73
CA LYS A 590 20.54 -19.28 0.36
C LYS A 590 20.76 -18.62 1.72
N LYS A 591 21.71 -17.67 1.82
CA LYS A 591 22.01 -16.96 3.08
C LYS A 591 20.80 -16.15 3.56
N VAL A 592 20.16 -15.38 2.67
CA VAL A 592 18.97 -14.57 3.01
C VAL A 592 17.81 -15.47 3.48
N LYS A 593 17.53 -16.56 2.74
CA LYS A 593 16.48 -17.51 3.10
C LYS A 593 16.73 -18.21 4.43
N ALA A 594 17.97 -18.63 4.69
CA ALA A 594 18.35 -19.27 5.96
C ALA A 594 18.23 -18.30 7.14
N ARG A 595 18.68 -17.04 6.96
CA ARG A 595 18.53 -16.00 8.00
C ARG A 595 17.06 -15.72 8.27
N ALA A 596 16.25 -15.49 7.23
CA ALA A 596 14.83 -15.24 7.38
C ALA A 596 14.08 -16.41 8.05
N ALA A 597 14.42 -17.66 7.71
CA ALA A 597 13.82 -18.85 8.34
C ALA A 597 14.16 -18.96 9.83
N ARG A 598 15.36 -18.54 10.25
CA ARG A 598 15.80 -18.53 11.64
C ARG A 598 15.16 -17.39 12.44
N ASP A 599 15.17 -16.17 11.86
CA ASP A 599 14.84 -14.94 12.58
C ASP A 599 13.33 -14.59 12.49
N GLY A 600 12.59 -15.19 11.54
CA GLY A 600 11.17 -14.91 11.29
C GLY A 600 10.92 -13.57 10.56
N TYR A 601 11.98 -12.84 10.22
CA TYR A 601 11.90 -11.57 9.51
C TYR A 601 13.12 -11.39 8.58
N VAL A 602 13.02 -10.41 7.69
CA VAL A 602 14.15 -9.91 6.91
C VAL A 602 14.45 -8.46 7.30
N GLU A 603 15.73 -8.13 7.42
CA GLU A 603 16.22 -6.78 7.67
C GLU A 603 17.02 -6.28 6.47
N THR A 604 16.73 -5.04 6.04
CA THR A 604 17.39 -4.38 4.90
C THR A 604 18.68 -3.67 5.31
N LEU A 605 19.45 -3.17 4.34
CA LEU A 605 20.65 -2.35 4.60
C LEU A 605 20.34 -1.08 5.40
N PHE A 606 19.17 -0.50 5.23
CA PHE A 606 18.74 0.67 5.98
C PHE A 606 18.25 0.35 7.40
N GLY A 607 18.07 -0.94 7.74
CA GLY A 607 17.56 -1.38 9.03
C GLY A 607 16.04 -1.62 9.09
N ARG A 608 15.32 -1.48 7.95
CA ARG A 608 13.89 -1.85 7.91
C ARG A 608 13.72 -3.33 8.18
N ARG A 609 12.71 -3.68 8.95
CA ARG A 609 12.31 -5.06 9.20
C ARG A 609 10.97 -5.40 8.57
N ARG A 610 10.91 -6.55 7.92
CA ARG A 610 9.67 -7.16 7.45
C ARG A 610 9.48 -8.51 8.08
N TYR A 611 8.44 -8.68 8.86
CA TYR A 611 8.06 -9.96 9.46
C TYR A 611 7.46 -10.88 8.40
N LEU A 612 7.80 -12.18 8.48
CA LEU A 612 7.41 -13.19 7.50
C LEU A 612 6.64 -14.31 8.19
N ASP A 613 5.44 -14.01 8.65
CA ASP A 613 4.59 -14.93 9.40
C ASP A 613 4.31 -16.25 8.69
N GLY A 614 4.35 -16.26 7.34
CA GLY A 614 4.26 -17.47 6.55
C GLY A 614 5.34 -18.50 6.85
N LEU A 615 6.47 -18.09 7.43
CA LEU A 615 7.53 -18.99 7.90
C LEU A 615 7.14 -19.72 9.18
N LYS A 616 6.40 -19.06 10.06
CA LYS A 616 5.96 -19.60 11.36
C LYS A 616 4.63 -20.36 11.24
N TYR A 617 3.66 -19.78 10.54
CA TYR A 617 2.27 -20.26 10.55
C TYR A 617 1.84 -20.94 9.25
N GLY A 618 2.65 -20.91 8.17
CA GLY A 618 2.30 -21.40 6.84
C GLY A 618 2.69 -22.85 6.59
N GLY A 619 1.95 -23.53 5.71
CA GLY A 619 2.34 -24.80 5.10
C GLY A 619 3.45 -24.63 4.04
N GLY A 620 3.85 -25.72 3.38
CA GLY A 620 4.99 -25.74 2.45
C GLY A 620 4.98 -24.66 1.36
N ALA A 621 3.84 -24.46 0.68
CA ALA A 621 3.69 -23.43 -0.36
C ALA A 621 3.81 -22.00 0.20
N VAL A 622 3.18 -21.73 1.35
CA VAL A 622 3.22 -20.44 2.03
C VAL A 622 4.62 -20.13 2.55
N LYS A 623 5.31 -21.12 3.11
CA LYS A 623 6.73 -20.99 3.50
C LYS A 623 7.63 -20.67 2.30
N GLY A 624 7.40 -21.36 1.17
CA GLY A 624 8.14 -21.09 -0.07
C GLY A 624 7.91 -19.66 -0.58
N MET A 625 6.68 -19.14 -0.48
CA MET A 625 6.35 -17.76 -0.82
C MET A 625 7.04 -16.77 0.12
N ALA A 626 7.01 -16.99 1.44
CA ALA A 626 7.67 -16.15 2.43
C ALA A 626 9.20 -16.07 2.22
N LEU A 627 9.85 -17.18 1.85
CA LEU A 627 11.27 -17.20 1.52
C LEU A 627 11.60 -16.41 0.24
N ARG A 628 10.70 -16.39 -0.75
CA ARG A 628 10.85 -15.51 -1.94
C ARG A 628 10.66 -14.05 -1.57
N GLN A 629 9.69 -13.75 -0.71
CA GLN A 629 9.46 -12.40 -0.19
C GLN A 629 10.68 -11.87 0.57
N ALA A 630 11.42 -12.72 1.31
CA ALA A 630 12.65 -12.32 1.97
C ALA A 630 13.68 -11.79 0.98
N VAL A 631 13.95 -12.52 -0.11
CA VAL A 631 14.89 -12.10 -1.16
C VAL A 631 14.44 -10.81 -1.83
N ASN A 632 13.15 -10.73 -2.22
CA ASN A 632 12.61 -9.53 -2.85
C ASN A 632 12.72 -8.30 -1.95
N THR A 633 12.38 -8.44 -0.67
CA THR A 633 12.42 -7.33 0.29
C THR A 633 13.83 -6.79 0.47
N SER A 634 14.84 -7.66 0.53
CA SER A 634 16.24 -7.24 0.67
C SER A 634 16.71 -6.29 -0.43
N VAL A 635 16.17 -6.41 -1.65
CA VAL A 635 16.53 -5.56 -2.80
C VAL A 635 15.56 -4.39 -2.96
N GLN A 636 14.26 -4.69 -3.04
CA GLN A 636 13.24 -3.69 -3.35
C GLN A 636 13.11 -2.62 -2.28
N SER A 637 13.25 -2.98 -0.99
CA SER A 637 13.18 -1.98 0.07
C SER A 637 14.37 -1.02 0.05
N VAL A 638 15.58 -1.52 -0.26
CA VAL A 638 16.77 -0.65 -0.37
C VAL A 638 16.62 0.33 -1.53
N ALA A 639 16.21 -0.15 -2.71
CA ALA A 639 15.95 0.71 -3.87
C ALA A 639 14.86 1.75 -3.57
N SER A 640 13.80 1.34 -2.85
CA SER A 640 12.73 2.25 -2.43
C SER A 640 13.22 3.30 -1.42
N ASP A 641 14.02 2.92 -0.43
CA ASP A 641 14.55 3.85 0.57
C ASP A 641 15.47 4.89 -0.09
N MET A 642 16.26 4.48 -1.09
CA MET A 642 17.06 5.42 -1.89
C MET A 642 16.18 6.41 -2.65
N MET A 643 15.10 5.94 -3.27
CA MET A 643 14.14 6.78 -3.98
C MET A 643 13.42 7.77 -3.04
N ILE A 644 12.99 7.29 -1.86
CA ILE A 644 12.34 8.09 -0.82
C ILE A 644 13.30 9.17 -0.30
N LEU A 645 14.59 8.82 -0.07
CA LEU A 645 15.61 9.76 0.33
C LEU A 645 15.84 10.84 -0.74
N ALA A 646 15.93 10.44 -2.01
CA ALA A 646 16.07 11.35 -3.13
C ALA A 646 14.91 12.35 -3.21
N LEU A 647 13.65 11.89 -3.05
CA LEU A 647 12.47 12.76 -3.03
C LEU A 647 12.56 13.85 -1.96
N GLY A 648 12.92 13.47 -0.73
CA GLY A 648 13.07 14.43 0.37
C GLY A 648 14.16 15.47 0.10
N LEU A 649 15.30 15.04 -0.45
CA LEU A 649 16.43 15.91 -0.76
C LEU A 649 16.16 16.83 -1.96
N ILE A 650 15.52 16.33 -3.03
CA ILE A 650 15.12 17.13 -4.20
C ILE A 650 14.09 18.18 -3.76
N HIS A 651 13.12 17.80 -2.94
CA HIS A 651 12.16 18.76 -2.41
C HIS A 651 12.85 19.86 -1.60
N ARG A 652 13.81 19.50 -0.75
CA ARG A 652 14.61 20.48 0.01
C ARG A 652 15.41 21.38 -0.92
N LEU A 653 16.05 20.86 -1.98
CA LEU A 653 16.74 21.65 -2.99
C LEU A 653 15.81 22.72 -3.56
N ILE A 654 14.57 22.35 -3.92
CA ILE A 654 13.59 23.24 -4.55
C ILE A 654 13.12 24.30 -3.53
N VAL A 655 12.72 23.90 -2.33
CA VAL A 655 12.12 24.81 -1.34
C VAL A 655 13.16 25.79 -0.73
N CYS A 656 14.39 25.32 -0.51
CA CYS A 656 15.46 26.16 0.07
C CYS A 656 16.27 26.92 -0.99
N GLY A 657 16.11 26.60 -2.27
CA GLY A 657 16.82 27.24 -3.37
C GLY A 657 15.96 28.32 -4.09
N PRO A 658 16.57 29.11 -4.96
CA PRO A 658 15.89 30.15 -5.74
C PRO A 658 15.23 29.57 -7.01
N TYR A 659 14.67 28.36 -6.94
CA TYR A 659 14.20 27.65 -8.12
C TYR A 659 12.68 27.67 -8.25
N ASP A 660 12.15 28.10 -9.39
CA ASP A 660 10.76 27.89 -9.74
C ASP A 660 10.59 26.50 -10.36
N ALA A 661 10.55 25.53 -9.48
CA ALA A 661 10.44 24.12 -9.80
C ALA A 661 9.53 23.42 -8.79
N ARG A 662 8.98 22.28 -9.17
CA ARG A 662 8.15 21.45 -8.31
C ARG A 662 8.21 19.97 -8.69
N ILE A 663 8.13 19.09 -7.73
CA ILE A 663 7.88 17.68 -7.99
C ILE A 663 6.38 17.55 -8.31
N VAL A 664 6.06 16.93 -9.46
CA VAL A 664 4.67 16.75 -9.91
C VAL A 664 4.23 15.29 -9.92
N ALA A 665 5.16 14.36 -9.99
CA ALA A 665 4.89 12.92 -9.86
C ALA A 665 6.15 12.15 -9.45
N THR A 666 5.94 10.93 -8.96
CA THR A 666 6.95 9.89 -8.84
C THR A 666 6.36 8.58 -9.35
N VAL A 667 7.11 7.87 -10.21
CA VAL A 667 6.63 6.65 -10.86
C VAL A 667 7.71 5.57 -10.78
N HIS A 668 7.51 4.58 -9.92
CA HIS A 668 8.48 3.54 -9.61
C HIS A 668 9.81 4.13 -9.12
N ASP A 669 10.82 4.13 -9.95
CA ASP A 669 12.19 4.54 -9.66
C ASP A 669 12.51 5.94 -10.25
N SER A 670 11.47 6.69 -10.71
CA SER A 670 11.65 8.02 -11.32
C SER A 670 10.95 9.14 -10.57
N VAL A 671 11.50 10.33 -10.67
CA VAL A 671 10.92 11.62 -10.23
C VAL A 671 10.62 12.45 -11.47
N LEU A 672 9.42 13.01 -11.53
CA LEU A 672 9.02 13.96 -12.56
C LEU A 672 8.94 15.36 -11.95
N LEU A 673 9.76 16.27 -12.47
CA LEU A 673 9.76 17.68 -12.10
C LEU A 673 9.04 18.49 -13.17
N GLU A 674 8.37 19.55 -12.77
CA GLU A 674 7.94 20.66 -13.62
C GLU A 674 8.80 21.87 -13.24
N VAL A 675 9.58 22.40 -14.19
CA VAL A 675 10.61 23.42 -13.95
C VAL A 675 10.40 24.58 -14.93
N ALA A 676 10.51 25.84 -14.48
CA ALA A 676 10.48 26.99 -15.36
C ALA A 676 11.56 26.86 -16.42
N GLU A 677 11.24 27.19 -17.69
CA GLU A 677 12.14 26.96 -18.82
C GLU A 677 13.50 27.64 -18.65
N ASP A 678 13.50 28.84 -18.03
CA ASP A 678 14.74 29.52 -17.69
C ASP A 678 15.51 28.79 -16.59
N GLY A 679 16.68 28.29 -16.93
CA GLY A 679 17.54 27.52 -16.02
C GLY A 679 17.09 26.09 -15.71
N ALA A 680 16.13 25.55 -16.46
CA ALA A 680 15.54 24.23 -16.21
C ALA A 680 16.59 23.11 -16.16
N GLU A 681 17.54 23.08 -17.11
CA GLU A 681 18.60 22.07 -17.15
C GLU A 681 19.48 22.12 -15.89
N ASN A 682 19.83 23.30 -15.39
CA ASN A 682 20.65 23.43 -14.18
C ASN A 682 19.95 22.81 -12.96
N VAL A 683 18.66 23.06 -12.79
CA VAL A 683 17.88 22.46 -11.69
C VAL A 683 17.78 20.94 -11.85
N ALA A 684 17.50 20.46 -13.06
CA ALA A 684 17.41 19.05 -13.38
C ALA A 684 18.74 18.31 -13.13
N ARG A 685 19.88 18.89 -13.56
CA ARG A 685 21.21 18.33 -13.29
C ARG A 685 21.55 18.27 -11.80
N LYS A 686 21.15 19.28 -11.01
CA LYS A 686 21.32 19.24 -9.54
C LYS A 686 20.47 18.15 -8.89
N ALA A 687 19.25 17.96 -9.37
CA ALA A 687 18.39 16.88 -8.91
C ALA A 687 18.96 15.50 -9.30
N GLN A 688 19.50 15.35 -10.52
CA GLN A 688 20.22 14.16 -10.96
C GLN A 688 21.42 13.87 -10.06
N TYR A 689 22.25 14.86 -9.79
CA TYR A 689 23.40 14.72 -8.89
C TYR A 689 22.97 14.25 -7.49
N ILE A 690 21.87 14.76 -6.94
CA ILE A 690 21.32 14.30 -5.66
C ILE A 690 20.97 12.81 -5.73
N MET A 691 20.30 12.35 -6.80
CA MET A 691 19.93 10.95 -6.94
C MET A 691 21.16 10.03 -6.98
N GLU A 692 22.22 10.47 -7.65
CA GLU A 692 23.47 9.71 -7.80
C GLU A 692 24.36 9.74 -6.55
N HIS A 693 24.24 10.80 -5.72
CA HIS A 693 25.13 11.08 -4.57
C HIS A 693 24.37 11.17 -3.25
N LEU A 694 23.50 10.20 -2.98
CA LEU A 694 22.75 10.15 -1.73
C LEU A 694 23.68 10.01 -0.50
N PRO A 695 23.40 10.70 0.62
CA PRO A 695 24.18 10.61 1.85
C PRO A 695 23.91 9.29 2.60
N LEU A 696 24.14 8.17 1.96
CA LEU A 696 23.83 6.84 2.47
C LEU A 696 24.59 6.49 3.76
N SER A 697 25.76 7.10 3.96
CA SER A 697 26.56 6.93 5.18
C SER A 697 25.84 7.35 6.46
N ARG A 698 24.87 8.28 6.38
CA ARG A 698 24.00 8.66 7.51
C ARG A 698 23.19 7.48 8.03
N PHE A 699 22.90 6.52 7.16
CA PHE A 699 22.16 5.29 7.48
C PHE A 699 23.08 4.08 7.69
N GLY A 700 24.40 4.29 7.73
CA GLY A 700 25.38 3.21 7.83
C GLY A 700 25.53 2.39 6.55
N VAL A 701 24.99 2.87 5.42
CA VAL A 701 25.02 2.19 4.12
C VAL A 701 26.18 2.69 3.28
N LYS A 702 26.95 1.76 2.71
CA LYS A 702 28.01 2.04 1.74
C LYS A 702 27.86 1.05 0.59
N LEU A 703 27.52 1.55 -0.59
CA LEU A 703 27.41 0.72 -1.78
C LEU A 703 28.77 0.53 -2.45
N SER A 704 29.01 -0.67 -3.00
CA SER A 704 30.21 -1.01 -3.78
C SER A 704 30.04 -0.79 -5.29
N VAL A 705 28.89 -0.26 -5.69
CA VAL A 705 28.47 -0.03 -7.08
C VAL A 705 28.12 1.44 -7.26
N PRO A 706 28.47 2.08 -8.41
CA PRO A 706 28.00 3.44 -8.71
C PRO A 706 26.49 3.44 -8.87
N ILE A 707 25.85 4.52 -8.47
CA ILE A 707 24.42 4.79 -8.72
C ILE A 707 24.34 5.84 -9.81
N GLU A 708 23.54 5.56 -10.83
CA GLU A 708 23.33 6.42 -11.97
C GLU A 708 21.85 6.70 -12.15
N ALA A 709 21.53 7.92 -12.58
CA ALA A 709 20.18 8.35 -12.94
C ALA A 709 20.19 8.96 -14.35
N GLY A 710 19.31 8.49 -15.22
CA GLY A 710 19.06 9.12 -16.51
C GLY A 710 18.29 10.43 -16.32
N LEU A 711 18.53 11.40 -17.17
CA LEU A 711 17.81 12.66 -17.25
C LEU A 711 17.23 12.83 -18.65
N SER A 712 15.92 13.07 -18.73
CA SER A 712 15.24 13.42 -19.96
C SER A 712 14.40 14.68 -19.75
N MET A 713 14.35 15.57 -20.73
CA MET A 713 13.59 16.82 -20.64
C MET A 713 12.71 17.05 -21.86
N GLY A 714 11.57 17.70 -21.66
CA GLY A 714 10.65 18.06 -22.73
C GLY A 714 9.30 18.55 -22.20
N ARG A 715 8.55 19.21 -23.05
CA ARG A 715 7.24 19.77 -22.67
C ARG A 715 6.20 18.69 -22.37
N ARG A 716 6.32 17.51 -22.98
CA ARG A 716 5.39 16.37 -22.85
C ARG A 716 6.12 15.13 -22.39
N TRP A 717 5.59 14.45 -21.39
CA TRP A 717 6.12 13.18 -20.91
C TRP A 717 5.96 12.09 -21.98
N GLY A 718 7.00 11.49 -22.46
CA GLY A 718 6.95 10.53 -23.57
C GLY A 718 7.43 11.10 -24.91
N GLU A 719 7.67 12.43 -24.99
CA GLU A 719 8.31 13.15 -26.09
C GLU A 719 9.56 13.92 -25.58
N MET A 720 10.16 13.40 -24.52
CA MET A 720 11.36 13.97 -23.90
C MET A 720 12.62 13.51 -24.60
N GLU A 721 13.62 14.38 -24.62
CA GLU A 721 14.97 14.11 -25.09
C GLU A 721 15.88 13.74 -23.91
N GLU A 722 16.71 12.72 -24.10
CA GLU A 722 17.72 12.30 -23.12
C GLU A 722 18.91 13.26 -23.17
N LEU A 723 19.40 13.72 -22.00
CA LEU A 723 20.47 14.70 -21.86
C LEU A 723 21.76 14.10 -21.29
#